data_4f8d0150381b06af52a1fb43c6262e2a
#
_entry.id   4f8d0150381b06af52a1fb43c6262e2a
#
_cell.length_a   1.000
_cell.length_b   1.000
_cell.length_c   1.000
_cell.angle_alpha   90.00
_cell.angle_beta   90.00
_cell.angle_gamma   90.00
#
_symmetry.space_group_name_H-M   'P 1'
#
loop_
_entity.id
_entity.type
_entity.pdbx_description
1 polymer ?
#
loop_
_entity_poly.entity_id
_entity_poly.type
_entity_poly.pdbx_seq_one_letter_code
_entity_poly.pdbx_strand_id
1 'polypeptide(L)'
;HNRIGNLHTAALVSIDGSIESYCVPDFDSPSVFARILDKDKGGHFSITPTVAFSTKQNYLPSSNILQTKFLNEKGVVSVTDFLPRQARGTAASNKPLLHWLVRRVEVIRGRMPILVQCAPAFNYARSSHTTTIVEDSSSSVSQQQKAVFVSDALTLDLRCVTDSLLENVQPPEVNFQLLDLSTKGHKGPAVSAEMTLHEGQVVTFVLRSPPTEEVEQEADPLAAGINTTKSRPSNDPYMTKASLLLAHSCHSTNKYWNDWIRNSHYSGSWKEAVHRSALALKLLIYEPTGAVVASPTFSLPEYIGGTRNWDYRASWIRDSSFTLYALVRLGFTHEANAYMEFIFERLRNKNSDGSIQIMYTIHGKKDLEEIELTHLDGHKGSKPVRIGNGAADHLQLDIYGELMDCIYLGQKFGRPLLTVSMMLLRKLSFMQFLCRCKDVVANWRQPDLSIWEVRNKKRQFTVLKDLIWVDIMPFTIGLRIADKRSLPCPKRNEWLATRDEIYEEIMAKAWNKEHQHFGQSYEEAGILDSAVLIMPLVFFMQASDPRFTNTLKQILKTPERGGLTSNNLVFRYDVHKADDGVGGEEGTFGLCTLWCVEALTRAGKYDRGMLHKAVSMFEDFLLYLNHVGLCTEEISEAGEGLGNAVQGFTHVTLISAAYNLSRTLGYA
;
A
#
# COMPACT_ATOMS: atom_id res chain seq x y z
N HIS A 1 -2.49 6.56 -11.93
CA HIS A 1 -2.97 7.14 -10.67
C HIS A 1 -1.82 7.25 -9.66
N ASN A 2 -1.78 8.35 -8.91
CA ASN A 2 -0.77 8.62 -7.90
C ASN A 2 -1.42 8.77 -6.53
N ARG A 3 -0.65 8.65 -5.45
CA ARG A 3 -1.20 8.56 -4.11
C ARG A 3 -0.65 9.63 -3.19
N ILE A 4 -1.53 10.25 -2.42
CA ILE A 4 -1.22 11.09 -1.27
C ILE A 4 -1.84 10.48 -0.01
N GLY A 5 -1.33 10.78 1.17
CA GLY A 5 -1.86 10.21 2.41
C GLY A 5 -1.24 10.81 3.66
N ASN A 6 -1.83 10.45 4.81
CA ASN A 6 -1.46 10.97 6.12
C ASN A 6 -1.25 9.89 7.19
N LEU A 7 -1.09 8.63 6.81
CA LEU A 7 -0.96 7.45 7.68
C LEU A 7 -2.26 7.08 8.44
N HIS A 8 -3.39 7.62 8.05
CA HIS A 8 -4.73 7.18 8.44
C HIS A 8 -5.51 6.74 7.20
N THR A 9 -5.39 7.54 6.15
CA THR A 9 -6.04 7.28 4.88
C THR A 9 -5.15 7.72 3.73
N ALA A 10 -5.57 7.37 2.51
CA ALA A 10 -4.93 7.78 1.28
C ALA A 10 -5.96 8.15 0.22
N ALA A 11 -5.59 9.09 -0.65
CA ALA A 11 -6.36 9.44 -1.83
C ALA A 11 -5.55 9.15 -3.10
N LEU A 12 -6.23 8.62 -4.13
CA LEU A 12 -5.66 8.45 -5.46
C LEU A 12 -6.00 9.66 -6.31
N VAL A 13 -4.98 10.19 -6.97
CA VAL A 13 -5.10 11.36 -7.86
C VAL A 13 -4.76 10.92 -9.28
N SER A 14 -5.66 11.15 -10.23
CA SER A 14 -5.42 10.88 -11.64
C SER A 14 -4.61 12.00 -12.30
N ILE A 15 -4.13 11.73 -13.50
CA ILE A 15 -3.34 12.70 -14.29
C ILE A 15 -4.16 13.88 -14.78
N ASP A 16 -5.50 13.74 -14.85
CA ASP A 16 -6.44 14.80 -15.19
C ASP A 16 -6.81 15.73 -14.01
N GLY A 17 -6.18 15.52 -12.84
CA GLY A 17 -6.39 16.33 -11.65
C GLY A 17 -7.63 15.98 -10.84
N SER A 18 -8.17 14.76 -10.99
CA SER A 18 -9.30 14.27 -10.20
C SER A 18 -8.84 13.37 -9.05
N ILE A 19 -9.50 13.48 -7.90
CA ILE A 19 -9.43 12.47 -6.85
C ILE A 19 -10.33 11.31 -7.28
N GLU A 20 -9.72 10.15 -7.48
CA GLU A 20 -10.35 8.95 -8.05
C GLU A 20 -10.81 7.96 -7.00
N SER A 21 -10.13 7.93 -5.85
CA SER A 21 -10.45 7.04 -4.73
C SER A 21 -10.08 7.74 -3.43
N TYR A 22 -11.01 7.74 -2.47
CA TYR A 22 -10.78 8.29 -1.14
C TYR A 22 -11.74 7.69 -0.13
N CYS A 23 -11.18 7.02 0.88
CA CYS A 23 -11.89 6.48 2.04
C CYS A 23 -11.59 7.37 3.25
N VAL A 24 -12.59 7.70 4.05
CA VAL A 24 -12.46 8.67 5.15
C VAL A 24 -13.30 8.23 6.34
N PRO A 25 -12.79 8.30 7.59
CA PRO A 25 -11.50 8.85 8.01
C PRO A 25 -10.29 7.92 7.83
N ASP A 26 -10.50 6.60 7.73
CA ASP A 26 -9.45 5.59 7.74
C ASP A 26 -9.41 4.80 6.42
N PHE A 27 -8.36 3.98 6.22
CA PHE A 27 -8.18 3.18 5.00
C PHE A 27 -9.36 2.25 4.71
N ASP A 28 -9.91 1.59 5.73
CA ASP A 28 -11.01 0.63 5.62
C ASP A 28 -12.41 1.25 5.75
N SER A 29 -12.49 2.58 5.91
CA SER A 29 -13.75 3.31 5.92
C SER A 29 -14.45 3.21 4.56
N PRO A 30 -15.78 3.37 4.52
CA PRO A 30 -16.50 3.49 3.26
C PRO A 30 -15.96 4.62 2.38
N SER A 31 -15.89 4.37 1.07
CA SER A 31 -15.41 5.38 0.13
C SER A 31 -16.38 6.56 0.01
N VAL A 32 -15.79 7.75 -0.12
CA VAL A 32 -16.49 8.99 -0.49
C VAL A 32 -16.28 9.30 -1.97
N PHE A 33 -15.11 8.95 -2.49
CA PHE A 33 -14.82 8.98 -3.91
C PHE A 33 -14.35 7.60 -4.36
N ALA A 34 -14.90 7.10 -5.45
CA ALA A 34 -14.55 5.84 -6.11
C ALA A 34 -14.76 5.93 -7.63
N ARG A 35 -14.47 7.09 -8.25
CA ARG A 35 -14.57 7.30 -9.71
C ARG A 35 -13.77 6.29 -10.49
N ILE A 36 -12.66 5.80 -9.95
CA ILE A 36 -11.86 4.75 -10.56
C ILE A 36 -12.65 3.45 -10.78
N LEU A 37 -13.65 3.15 -9.93
CA LEU A 37 -14.51 1.98 -10.04
C LEU A 37 -15.78 2.26 -10.84
N ASP A 38 -16.29 3.49 -10.77
CA ASP A 38 -17.48 3.89 -11.53
C ASP A 38 -17.41 5.39 -11.82
N LYS A 39 -17.13 5.72 -13.07
CA LYS A 39 -16.92 7.12 -13.48
C LYS A 39 -18.15 8.03 -13.33
N ASP A 40 -19.34 7.43 -13.33
CA ASP A 40 -20.60 8.17 -13.29
C ASP A 40 -21.18 8.25 -11.87
N LYS A 41 -21.12 7.15 -11.08
CA LYS A 41 -21.73 7.05 -9.73
C LYS A 41 -20.74 7.16 -8.59
N GLY A 42 -19.45 6.86 -8.85
CA GLY A 42 -18.44 6.68 -7.80
C GLY A 42 -18.02 7.94 -7.06
N GLY A 43 -18.44 9.11 -7.54
CA GLY A 43 -18.05 10.39 -6.95
C GLY A 43 -16.62 10.81 -7.28
N HIS A 44 -16.38 12.11 -7.28
CA HIS A 44 -15.07 12.67 -7.61
C HIS A 44 -14.84 14.07 -7.00
N PHE A 45 -13.57 14.45 -6.93
CA PHE A 45 -13.20 15.84 -6.67
C PHE A 45 -12.16 16.27 -7.72
N SER A 46 -12.61 16.95 -8.78
CA SER A 46 -11.76 17.34 -9.89
C SER A 46 -11.45 18.84 -9.88
N ILE A 47 -10.24 19.18 -10.32
CA ILE A 47 -9.77 20.54 -10.58
C ILE A 47 -9.06 20.50 -11.94
N THR A 48 -9.71 21.02 -12.98
CA THR A 48 -9.23 20.88 -14.35
C THR A 48 -9.42 22.18 -15.15
N PRO A 49 -8.49 22.52 -16.08
CA PRO A 49 -8.75 23.59 -17.04
C PRO A 49 -9.93 23.25 -17.96
N THR A 50 -10.70 24.29 -18.36
CA THR A 50 -11.81 24.12 -19.33
C THR A 50 -11.34 24.24 -20.79
N VAL A 51 -10.06 24.44 -21.02
CA VAL A 51 -9.40 24.52 -22.33
C VAL A 51 -8.49 23.31 -22.51
N ALA A 52 -8.11 22.99 -23.75
CA ALA A 52 -7.15 21.92 -24.03
C ALA A 52 -5.82 22.16 -23.32
N PHE A 53 -5.26 21.13 -22.72
CA PHE A 53 -4.03 21.17 -21.94
C PHE A 53 -3.19 19.89 -22.11
N SER A 54 -1.91 20.02 -21.83
CA SER A 54 -1.03 18.90 -21.52
C SER A 54 -0.76 18.84 -20.02
N THR A 55 -0.46 17.65 -19.50
CA THR A 55 -0.28 17.45 -18.06
C THR A 55 1.12 16.95 -17.75
N LYS A 56 1.71 17.48 -16.67
CA LYS A 56 2.91 16.93 -16.04
C LYS A 56 2.64 16.74 -14.55
N GLN A 57 2.86 15.52 -14.06
CA GLN A 57 2.59 15.20 -12.66
C GLN A 57 3.81 14.53 -12.04
N ASN A 58 4.20 14.99 -10.85
CA ASN A 58 5.34 14.46 -10.09
C ASN A 58 5.15 14.75 -8.59
N TYR A 59 5.82 13.96 -7.77
CA TYR A 59 5.98 14.31 -6.35
C TYR A 59 7.00 15.43 -6.17
N LEU A 60 6.85 16.23 -5.11
CA LEU A 60 7.94 17.08 -4.65
C LEU A 60 9.13 16.18 -4.24
N PRO A 61 10.37 16.66 -4.39
CA PRO A 61 11.55 15.86 -4.08
C PRO A 61 11.50 15.24 -2.69
N SER A 62 11.73 13.92 -2.63
CA SER A 62 11.75 13.15 -1.37
C SER A 62 10.48 13.28 -0.52
N SER A 63 9.32 13.40 -1.16
CA SER A 63 8.04 13.71 -0.51
C SER A 63 6.90 12.84 -1.05
N ASN A 64 5.76 12.89 -0.34
CA ASN A 64 4.48 12.36 -0.79
C ASN A 64 3.45 13.48 -1.07
N ILE A 65 3.92 14.71 -1.26
CA ILE A 65 3.11 15.82 -1.78
C ILE A 65 3.15 15.74 -3.30
N LEU A 66 1.99 15.64 -3.91
CA LEU A 66 1.84 15.51 -5.36
C LEU A 66 1.61 16.86 -6.01
N GLN A 67 2.29 17.12 -7.11
CA GLN A 67 2.09 18.31 -7.92
C GLN A 67 1.67 17.91 -9.33
N THR A 68 0.51 18.42 -9.77
CA THR A 68 -0.01 18.27 -11.13
C THR A 68 0.06 19.64 -11.81
N LYS A 69 0.77 19.74 -12.92
CA LYS A 69 0.83 20.97 -13.75
C LYS A 69 0.03 20.77 -15.02
N PHE A 70 -0.85 21.72 -15.30
CA PHE A 70 -1.57 21.82 -16.56
C PHE A 70 -0.96 22.95 -17.38
N LEU A 71 -0.63 22.67 -18.62
CA LEU A 71 0.12 23.55 -19.50
C LEU A 71 -0.66 23.74 -20.80
N ASN A 72 -0.77 25.00 -21.23
CA ASN A 72 -1.17 25.35 -22.60
C ASN A 72 -0.51 26.66 -23.00
N GLU A 73 -0.83 27.16 -24.23
CA GLU A 73 -0.27 28.41 -24.74
C GLU A 73 -0.62 29.64 -23.91
N LYS A 74 -1.79 29.63 -23.25
CA LYS A 74 -2.30 30.78 -22.47
C LYS A 74 -1.72 30.85 -21.06
N GLY A 75 -1.24 29.74 -20.50
CA GLY A 75 -0.71 29.72 -19.14
C GLY A 75 -0.30 28.35 -18.59
N VAL A 76 0.20 28.40 -17.38
CA VAL A 76 0.60 27.22 -16.59
C VAL A 76 -0.04 27.33 -15.22
N VAL A 77 -0.81 26.31 -14.85
CA VAL A 77 -1.39 26.17 -13.51
C VAL A 77 -0.86 24.92 -12.81
N SER A 78 -0.59 25.02 -11.53
CA SER A 78 -0.14 23.94 -10.67
C SER A 78 -1.20 23.62 -9.64
N VAL A 79 -1.56 22.36 -9.50
CA VAL A 79 -2.37 21.84 -8.40
C VAL A 79 -1.45 21.02 -7.49
N THR A 80 -1.35 21.41 -6.23
CA THR A 80 -0.55 20.73 -5.21
C THR A 80 -1.48 20.04 -4.23
N ASP A 81 -1.44 18.70 -4.20
CA ASP A 81 -2.34 17.85 -3.43
C ASP A 81 -1.59 17.19 -2.28
N PHE A 82 -2.14 17.27 -1.07
CA PHE A 82 -1.59 16.60 0.11
C PHE A 82 -2.63 16.42 1.22
N LEU A 83 -2.35 15.47 2.11
CA LEU A 83 -3.01 15.35 3.42
C LEU A 83 -1.99 15.79 4.49
N PRO A 84 -2.35 16.73 5.40
CA PRO A 84 -1.43 17.30 6.37
C PRO A 84 -0.74 16.29 7.29
N ARG A 85 0.56 16.52 7.53
CA ARG A 85 1.37 15.82 8.51
C ARG A 85 2.15 16.80 9.35
N GLN A 86 2.37 16.46 10.64
CA GLN A 86 3.18 17.26 11.56
C GLN A 86 4.44 16.48 11.96
N ALA A 87 5.54 17.20 12.13
CA ALA A 87 6.78 16.61 12.61
C ALA A 87 6.61 16.11 14.06
N ARG A 88 7.12 14.90 14.35
CA ARG A 88 7.14 14.36 15.73
C ARG A 88 8.04 15.22 16.63
N GLY A 89 7.67 15.31 17.90
CA GLY A 89 8.50 15.98 18.94
C GLY A 89 8.40 17.50 18.98
N THR A 90 7.48 18.12 18.24
CA THR A 90 7.13 19.53 18.41
C THR A 90 6.00 19.69 19.43
N ALA A 91 5.83 20.88 20.04
CA ALA A 91 4.69 21.18 20.90
C ALA A 91 3.33 20.98 20.17
N ALA A 92 3.35 20.96 18.84
CA ALA A 92 2.22 20.63 17.97
C ALA A 92 1.94 19.11 17.90
N SER A 93 2.84 18.24 18.39
CA SER A 93 2.67 16.78 18.30
C SER A 93 1.53 16.24 19.16
N ASN A 94 1.05 17.02 20.13
CA ASN A 94 -0.10 16.66 20.97
C ASN A 94 -1.44 17.13 20.39
N LYS A 95 -1.44 17.83 19.23
CA LYS A 95 -2.67 18.22 18.55
C LYS A 95 -3.20 17.07 17.72
N PRO A 96 -4.53 16.89 17.65
CA PRO A 96 -5.13 15.86 16.80
C PRO A 96 -4.70 16.07 15.35
N LEU A 97 -4.50 14.97 14.62
CA LEU A 97 -4.19 15.00 13.20
C LEU A 97 -5.37 15.60 12.45
N LEU A 98 -5.09 16.54 11.56
CA LEU A 98 -6.12 17.15 10.72
C LEU A 98 -6.53 16.16 9.61
N HIS A 99 -7.79 15.76 9.60
CA HIS A 99 -8.38 14.93 8.54
C HIS A 99 -8.79 15.79 7.35
N TRP A 100 -7.81 16.43 6.73
CA TRP A 100 -8.01 17.36 5.61
C TRP A 100 -7.41 16.80 4.33
N LEU A 101 -8.16 16.87 3.25
CA LEU A 101 -7.65 16.76 1.90
C LEU A 101 -7.46 18.19 1.35
N VAL A 102 -6.21 18.58 1.16
CA VAL A 102 -5.84 19.93 0.72
C VAL A 102 -5.42 19.89 -0.75
N ARG A 103 -6.01 20.78 -1.54
CA ARG A 103 -5.75 20.96 -2.97
C ARG A 103 -5.47 22.42 -3.27
N ARG A 104 -4.20 22.79 -3.44
CA ARG A 104 -3.75 24.15 -3.68
C ARG A 104 -3.52 24.38 -5.17
N VAL A 105 -4.30 25.28 -5.74
CA VAL A 105 -4.24 25.73 -7.14
C VAL A 105 -3.47 27.04 -7.21
N GLU A 106 -2.47 27.13 -8.08
CA GLU A 106 -1.62 28.30 -8.29
C GLU A 106 -1.37 28.52 -9.78
N VAL A 107 -1.63 29.70 -10.29
CA VAL A 107 -1.24 30.06 -11.65
C VAL A 107 0.19 30.58 -11.64
N ILE A 108 1.09 29.79 -12.22
CA ILE A 108 2.53 30.10 -12.29
C ILE A 108 2.82 31.15 -13.37
N ARG A 109 2.06 31.11 -14.46
CA ARG A 109 2.22 32.01 -15.59
C ARG A 109 0.92 32.19 -16.37
N GLY A 110 0.63 33.40 -16.78
CA GLY A 110 -0.44 33.72 -17.70
C GLY A 110 -1.83 33.67 -17.08
N ARG A 111 -2.79 33.09 -17.81
CA ARG A 111 -4.21 33.05 -17.42
C ARG A 111 -4.80 31.69 -17.75
N MET A 112 -5.59 31.10 -16.82
CA MET A 112 -6.18 29.78 -17.01
C MET A 112 -7.63 29.75 -16.50
N PRO A 113 -8.60 29.34 -17.32
CA PRO A 113 -9.95 29.05 -16.85
C PRO A 113 -9.97 27.66 -16.23
N ILE A 114 -10.48 27.55 -15.01
CA ILE A 114 -10.51 26.34 -14.18
C ILE A 114 -11.94 26.01 -13.80
N LEU A 115 -12.30 24.73 -13.92
CA LEU A 115 -13.50 24.13 -13.38
C LEU A 115 -13.14 23.27 -12.18
N VAL A 116 -13.79 23.52 -11.07
CA VAL A 116 -13.74 22.71 -9.85
C VAL A 116 -15.07 22.01 -9.68
N GLN A 117 -15.05 20.69 -9.44
CA GLN A 117 -16.25 19.90 -9.12
C GLN A 117 -15.96 18.99 -7.94
N CYS A 118 -16.80 19.05 -6.91
CA CYS A 118 -16.75 18.13 -5.77
C CYS A 118 -18.11 17.42 -5.67
N ALA A 119 -18.11 16.12 -5.95
CA ALA A 119 -19.28 15.28 -6.04
C ALA A 119 -19.07 14.05 -5.14
N PRO A 120 -19.26 14.14 -3.80
CA PRO A 120 -19.12 13.00 -2.92
C PRO A 120 -20.21 11.95 -3.19
N ALA A 121 -19.82 10.67 -3.07
CA ALA A 121 -20.71 9.52 -3.20
C ALA A 121 -20.55 8.65 -1.96
N PHE A 122 -21.27 9.00 -0.89
CA PHE A 122 -21.11 8.41 0.42
C PHE A 122 -21.42 6.92 0.46
N ASN A 123 -20.70 6.22 1.35
CA ASN A 123 -20.90 4.79 1.63
C ASN A 123 -20.85 3.96 0.34
N TYR A 124 -19.76 4.09 -0.45
CA TYR A 124 -19.61 3.40 -1.73
C TYR A 124 -20.74 3.73 -2.72
N ALA A 125 -21.20 4.98 -2.79
CA ALA A 125 -22.35 5.45 -3.58
C ALA A 125 -23.70 4.79 -3.18
N ARG A 126 -23.84 4.28 -1.96
CA ARG A 126 -25.09 3.69 -1.45
C ARG A 126 -25.98 4.68 -0.73
N SER A 127 -25.39 5.63 -0.01
CA SER A 127 -26.14 6.56 0.84
C SER A 127 -26.46 7.87 0.12
N SER A 128 -27.65 8.41 0.38
CA SER A 128 -28.03 9.75 -0.03
C SER A 128 -27.38 10.79 0.88
N HIS A 129 -27.30 12.02 0.37
CA HIS A 129 -26.83 13.17 1.14
C HIS A 129 -27.53 14.45 0.69
N THR A 130 -27.51 15.44 1.57
CA THR A 130 -27.92 16.83 1.25
C THR A 130 -26.69 17.70 1.11
N THR A 131 -26.78 18.72 0.26
CA THR A 131 -25.71 19.68 0.04
C THR A 131 -26.25 21.10 0.22
N THR A 132 -25.61 21.88 1.08
CA THR A 132 -25.94 23.29 1.31
C THR A 132 -24.72 24.16 1.09
N ILE A 133 -24.95 25.32 0.48
CA ILE A 133 -23.93 26.36 0.33
C ILE A 133 -24.27 27.46 1.34
N VAL A 134 -23.33 27.74 2.23
CA VAL A 134 -23.51 28.72 3.32
C VAL A 134 -22.32 29.66 3.38
N GLU A 135 -22.51 30.85 4.00
CA GLU A 135 -21.40 31.75 4.29
C GLU A 135 -20.41 31.08 5.27
N ASP A 136 -19.12 31.24 4.98
CA ASP A 136 -18.07 30.77 5.88
C ASP A 136 -17.77 31.81 6.96
N SER A 137 -18.49 31.74 8.08
CA SER A 137 -18.36 32.66 9.22
C SER A 137 -16.94 32.67 9.85
N SER A 138 -16.10 31.66 9.55
CA SER A 138 -14.73 31.58 10.05
C SER A 138 -13.71 32.27 9.13
N SER A 139 -14.13 32.68 7.93
CA SER A 139 -13.27 33.42 7.01
C SER A 139 -13.13 34.88 7.42
N SER A 140 -11.94 35.46 7.30
CA SER A 140 -11.69 36.89 7.45
C SER A 140 -12.13 37.72 6.21
N VAL A 141 -12.48 37.03 5.12
CA VAL A 141 -12.97 37.61 3.88
C VAL A 141 -14.48 37.60 3.93
N SER A 142 -15.08 38.80 3.80
CA SER A 142 -16.54 38.95 3.76
C SER A 142 -17.13 38.21 2.56
N GLN A 143 -18.24 37.47 2.77
CA GLN A 143 -19.00 36.74 1.75
C GLN A 143 -18.31 35.46 1.18
N GLN A 144 -17.26 34.94 1.83
CA GLN A 144 -16.70 33.66 1.42
C GLN A 144 -17.68 32.54 1.70
N GLN A 145 -17.86 31.63 0.74
CA GLN A 145 -18.79 30.50 0.84
C GLN A 145 -18.04 29.21 1.19
N LYS A 146 -18.76 28.30 1.85
CA LYS A 146 -18.41 26.89 1.99
C LYS A 146 -19.57 26.00 1.58
N ALA A 147 -19.28 24.80 1.11
CA ALA A 147 -20.29 23.78 0.86
C ALA A 147 -20.26 22.73 1.97
N VAL A 148 -21.42 22.32 2.46
CA VAL A 148 -21.58 21.31 3.50
C VAL A 148 -22.39 20.16 2.93
N PHE A 149 -21.81 18.95 3.00
CA PHE A 149 -22.41 17.70 2.56
C PHE A 149 -22.76 16.86 3.79
N VAL A 150 -24.03 16.52 3.96
CA VAL A 150 -24.51 15.77 5.13
C VAL A 150 -25.13 14.46 4.68
N SER A 151 -24.55 13.35 5.13
CA SER A 151 -25.09 12.01 5.01
C SER A 151 -25.29 11.41 6.40
N ASP A 152 -26.02 10.31 6.53
CA ASP A 152 -26.38 9.71 7.83
C ASP A 152 -25.17 9.39 8.72
N ALA A 153 -24.05 8.95 8.11
CA ALA A 153 -22.86 8.49 8.82
C ALA A 153 -21.69 9.48 8.79
N LEU A 154 -21.69 10.46 7.91
CA LEU A 154 -20.54 11.34 7.70
C LEU A 154 -20.98 12.70 7.19
N THR A 155 -20.45 13.76 7.81
CA THR A 155 -20.57 15.13 7.32
C THR A 155 -19.20 15.58 6.81
N LEU A 156 -19.18 16.24 5.64
CA LEU A 156 -17.99 16.87 5.08
C LEU A 156 -18.27 18.33 4.78
N ASP A 157 -17.28 19.20 4.98
CA ASP A 157 -17.31 20.57 4.45
C ASP A 157 -16.20 20.78 3.41
N LEU A 158 -16.51 21.51 2.33
CA LEU A 158 -15.56 21.99 1.35
C LEU A 158 -15.42 23.49 1.52
N ARG A 159 -14.24 23.90 1.90
CA ARG A 159 -13.86 25.32 2.06
C ARG A 159 -12.85 25.73 1.02
N CYS A 160 -12.78 27.04 0.76
CA CYS A 160 -11.72 27.61 -0.05
C CYS A 160 -11.07 28.79 0.67
N VAL A 161 -9.78 28.98 0.41
CA VAL A 161 -9.01 30.13 0.85
C VAL A 161 -8.36 30.71 -0.38
N THR A 162 -8.61 32.00 -0.65
CA THR A 162 -8.08 32.72 -1.80
C THR A 162 -6.94 33.64 -1.37
N ASP A 163 -5.95 33.79 -2.23
CA ASP A 163 -4.73 34.54 -1.95
C ASP A 163 -4.09 35.04 -3.25
N SER A 164 -3.13 35.94 -3.13
CA SER A 164 -2.27 36.38 -4.24
C SER A 164 -0.82 36.47 -3.80
N LEU A 165 0.08 35.90 -4.60
CA LEU A 165 1.53 35.98 -4.40
C LEU A 165 2.16 37.25 -4.96
N LEU A 166 1.38 38.07 -5.69
CA LEU A 166 1.81 39.32 -6.30
C LEU A 166 1.07 40.50 -5.68
N GLU A 167 1.81 41.50 -5.25
CA GLU A 167 1.28 42.67 -4.53
C GLU A 167 0.17 43.47 -5.31
N ASN A 168 0.24 43.43 -6.64
CA ASN A 168 -0.69 44.21 -7.50
C ASN A 168 -1.84 43.37 -8.06
N VAL A 169 -1.98 42.10 -7.62
CA VAL A 169 -3.02 41.20 -8.08
C VAL A 169 -3.97 40.85 -6.93
N GLN A 170 -5.25 41.16 -7.12
CA GLN A 170 -6.27 40.85 -6.12
C GLN A 170 -6.50 39.34 -6.02
N PRO A 171 -6.76 38.81 -4.81
CA PRO A 171 -7.22 37.44 -4.65
C PRO A 171 -8.46 37.15 -5.51
N PRO A 172 -8.58 35.92 -6.06
CA PRO A 172 -9.74 35.61 -6.89
C PRO A 172 -10.99 35.36 -6.03
N GLU A 173 -12.16 35.60 -6.61
CA GLU A 173 -13.44 35.23 -6.01
C GLU A 173 -13.81 33.79 -6.43
N VAL A 174 -14.36 33.03 -5.49
CA VAL A 174 -14.84 31.66 -5.72
C VAL A 174 -16.30 31.58 -5.31
N ASN A 175 -17.17 31.29 -6.27
CA ASN A 175 -18.60 31.15 -6.07
C ASN A 175 -19.02 29.72 -6.32
N PHE A 176 -19.47 29.01 -5.28
CA PHE A 176 -19.99 27.67 -5.40
C PHE A 176 -21.42 27.68 -5.95
N GLN A 177 -21.70 26.69 -6.80
CA GLN A 177 -23.03 26.46 -7.36
C GLN A 177 -23.40 24.98 -7.14
N LEU A 178 -24.66 24.72 -6.85
CA LEU A 178 -25.15 23.34 -6.78
C LEU A 178 -25.14 22.72 -8.18
N LEU A 179 -24.67 21.48 -8.25
CA LEU A 179 -24.60 20.69 -9.47
C LEU A 179 -25.42 19.41 -9.30
N ASP A 180 -26.49 19.28 -10.10
CA ASP A 180 -27.29 18.07 -10.12
C ASP A 180 -26.65 17.01 -11.03
N LEU A 181 -26.28 15.88 -10.45
CA LEU A 181 -25.75 14.71 -11.13
C LEU A 181 -26.67 13.47 -10.99
N SER A 182 -27.94 13.67 -10.65
CA SER A 182 -28.91 12.58 -10.47
C SER A 182 -29.06 11.71 -11.73
N THR A 183 -28.97 12.32 -12.91
CA THR A 183 -29.00 11.62 -14.20
C THR A 183 -27.82 10.66 -14.42
N LYS A 184 -26.71 10.88 -13.69
CA LYS A 184 -25.55 9.97 -13.64
C LYS A 184 -25.61 8.96 -12.50
N GLY A 185 -26.70 8.98 -11.70
CA GLY A 185 -26.91 8.07 -10.59
C GLY A 185 -26.36 8.53 -9.24
N HIS A 186 -25.94 9.80 -9.11
CA HIS A 186 -25.60 10.40 -7.81
C HIS A 186 -26.81 10.49 -6.90
N LYS A 187 -26.63 10.27 -5.61
CA LYS A 187 -27.68 10.26 -4.58
C LYS A 187 -27.74 11.56 -3.76
N GLY A 188 -27.18 12.63 -4.28
CA GLY A 188 -27.24 13.97 -3.70
C GLY A 188 -26.55 15.00 -4.58
N PRO A 189 -26.81 16.30 -4.38
CA PRO A 189 -26.20 17.36 -5.19
C PRO A 189 -24.70 17.45 -4.95
N ALA A 190 -23.96 17.69 -6.03
CA ALA A 190 -22.57 18.10 -6.01
C ALA A 190 -22.44 19.62 -5.95
N VAL A 191 -21.22 20.12 -5.86
CA VAL A 191 -20.91 21.53 -6.05
C VAL A 191 -19.90 21.73 -7.17
N SER A 192 -20.04 22.84 -7.90
CA SER A 192 -19.08 23.28 -8.89
C SER A 192 -18.72 24.76 -8.68
N ALA A 193 -17.52 25.13 -9.13
CA ALA A 193 -17.10 26.51 -9.24
C ALA A 193 -16.28 26.72 -10.53
N GLU A 194 -16.66 27.67 -11.33
CA GLU A 194 -15.90 28.10 -12.50
C GLU A 194 -15.19 29.42 -12.19
N MET A 195 -13.90 29.47 -12.51
CA MET A 195 -13.10 30.67 -12.27
C MET A 195 -12.03 30.83 -13.34
N THR A 196 -11.67 32.05 -13.64
CA THR A 196 -10.50 32.33 -14.45
C THR A 196 -9.42 32.91 -13.57
N LEU A 197 -8.36 32.16 -13.35
CA LEU A 197 -7.24 32.57 -12.52
C LEU A 197 -6.13 33.23 -13.35
N HIS A 198 -5.51 34.25 -12.79
CA HIS A 198 -4.39 34.99 -13.35
C HIS A 198 -3.09 34.67 -12.62
N GLU A 199 -1.96 34.99 -13.27
CA GLU A 199 -0.62 34.79 -12.70
C GLU A 199 -0.52 35.36 -11.28
N GLY A 200 0.03 34.54 -10.38
CA GLY A 200 0.17 34.82 -8.96
C GLY A 200 -1.07 34.58 -8.11
N GLN A 201 -2.24 34.34 -8.69
CA GLN A 201 -3.44 34.01 -7.92
C GLN A 201 -3.38 32.57 -7.41
N VAL A 202 -3.86 32.37 -6.17
CA VAL A 202 -3.89 31.10 -5.48
C VAL A 202 -5.28 30.84 -4.91
N VAL A 203 -5.77 29.61 -5.09
CA VAL A 203 -6.98 29.12 -4.42
C VAL A 203 -6.63 27.78 -3.76
N THR A 204 -6.87 27.66 -2.46
CA THR A 204 -6.66 26.41 -1.73
C THR A 204 -8.01 25.86 -1.28
N PHE A 205 -8.37 24.70 -1.78
CA PHE A 205 -9.55 23.95 -1.36
C PHE A 205 -9.19 22.98 -0.25
N VAL A 206 -10.04 22.92 0.78
CA VAL A 206 -9.92 22.00 1.91
C VAL A 206 -11.22 21.23 2.07
N LEU A 207 -11.17 19.92 1.81
CA LEU A 207 -12.27 19.00 2.11
C LEU A 207 -11.96 18.32 3.44
N ARG A 208 -12.91 18.35 4.39
CA ARG A 208 -12.70 17.84 5.74
C ARG A 208 -13.99 17.40 6.41
N SER A 209 -13.87 16.60 7.46
CA SER A 209 -14.93 16.46 8.46
C SER A 209 -14.90 17.70 9.36
N PRO A 210 -16.03 18.38 9.58
CA PRO A 210 -16.10 19.51 10.51
C PRO A 210 -15.77 19.02 11.94
N PRO A 211 -15.17 19.87 12.80
CA PRO A 211 -14.94 19.53 14.19
C PRO A 211 -16.27 19.27 14.90
N THR A 212 -16.29 18.26 15.80
CA THR A 212 -17.44 18.00 16.67
C THR A 212 -17.51 19.03 17.80
N GLU A 213 -18.70 19.29 18.36
CA GLU A 213 -18.93 20.29 19.42
C GLU A 213 -18.01 20.14 20.65
N GLU A 214 -17.51 18.94 20.95
CA GLU A 214 -16.53 18.68 22.02
C GLU A 214 -15.15 19.28 21.71
N VAL A 215 -14.83 19.55 20.45
CA VAL A 215 -13.58 20.15 19.98
C VAL A 215 -13.73 21.67 19.76
N GLU A 216 -14.93 22.20 19.76
CA GLU A 216 -15.21 23.65 19.64
C GLU A 216 -14.67 24.47 20.82
N GLN A 217 -14.34 23.86 21.98
CA GLN A 217 -13.63 24.53 23.07
C GLN A 217 -12.12 24.75 22.76
N GLU A 218 -11.57 24.03 21.79
CA GLU A 218 -10.28 24.39 21.16
C GLU A 218 -10.60 24.94 19.76
N ALA A 219 -10.60 26.27 19.63
CA ALA A 219 -10.98 27.00 18.42
C ALA A 219 -10.53 26.33 17.11
N ASP A 220 -11.47 26.20 16.14
CA ASP A 220 -11.20 25.75 14.76
C ASP A 220 -9.86 26.35 14.26
N PRO A 221 -8.85 25.54 13.90
CA PRO A 221 -7.57 26.05 13.46
C PRO A 221 -7.63 27.00 12.26
N LEU A 222 -8.67 26.88 11.39
CA LEU A 222 -8.93 27.82 10.30
C LEU A 222 -9.57 29.12 10.79
N ALA A 223 -10.34 29.09 11.89
CA ALA A 223 -10.97 30.26 12.49
C ALA A 223 -10.05 30.97 13.49
N ALA A 224 -9.27 30.21 14.27
CA ALA A 224 -8.46 30.76 15.38
C ALA A 224 -7.20 31.49 14.96
N GLY A 225 -6.77 31.39 13.70
CA GLY A 225 -5.53 31.99 13.20
C GLY A 225 -4.38 31.87 14.21
N ILE A 226 -3.56 30.90 14.06
CA ILE A 226 -2.56 30.40 14.99
C ILE A 226 -1.84 31.48 15.83
N ASN A 227 -2.07 31.47 17.13
CA ASN A 227 -1.23 32.19 18.11
C ASN A 227 0.05 31.44 18.51
N THR A 228 0.55 30.49 17.71
CA THR A 228 1.57 29.53 18.17
C THR A 228 2.90 29.54 17.44
N THR A 229 3.12 30.44 16.49
CA THR A 229 4.48 30.62 15.96
C THR A 229 4.93 32.07 16.17
N LYS A 230 6.00 32.25 16.96
CA LYS A 230 6.86 33.45 16.90
C LYS A 230 7.62 33.47 15.54
N SER A 231 6.91 33.29 14.43
CA SER A 231 7.43 33.64 13.13
C SER A 231 7.25 35.15 12.95
N ARG A 232 8.28 35.84 12.50
CA ARG A 232 8.18 37.25 12.10
C ARG A 232 6.89 37.42 11.30
N PRO A 233 6.03 38.41 11.64
CA PRO A 233 4.90 38.74 10.81
C PRO A 233 5.47 39.01 9.41
N SER A 234 5.01 38.29 8.41
CA SER A 234 5.27 38.73 7.03
C SER A 234 4.62 40.08 6.88
N ASN A 235 5.35 41.05 6.42
CA ASN A 235 4.82 42.39 6.17
C ASN A 235 3.92 42.43 4.91
N ASP A 236 3.45 41.28 4.47
CA ASP A 236 2.57 41.16 3.31
C ASP A 236 1.12 41.35 3.77
N PRO A 237 0.49 42.51 3.44
CA PRO A 237 -0.87 42.81 3.88
C PRO A 237 -1.95 41.89 3.24
N TYR A 238 -1.60 41.09 2.22
CA TYR A 238 -2.51 40.23 1.49
C TYR A 238 -2.57 38.80 2.02
N MET A 239 -1.61 38.36 2.85
CA MET A 239 -1.66 37.03 3.45
C MET A 239 -2.65 36.99 4.61
N THR A 240 -3.73 36.22 4.42
CA THR A 240 -4.69 35.91 5.49
C THR A 240 -4.09 34.91 6.47
N LYS A 241 -4.57 34.89 7.72
CA LYS A 241 -4.13 33.89 8.71
C LYS A 241 -4.35 32.45 8.24
N ALA A 242 -5.43 32.19 7.48
CA ALA A 242 -5.73 30.88 6.91
C ALA A 242 -4.73 30.47 5.81
N SER A 243 -4.34 31.40 4.92
CA SER A 243 -3.30 31.16 3.91
C SER A 243 -1.96 30.79 4.54
N LEU A 244 -1.55 31.49 5.60
CA LEU A 244 -0.33 31.21 6.36
C LEU A 244 -0.39 29.80 7.00
N LEU A 245 -1.54 29.42 7.56
CA LEU A 245 -1.74 28.09 8.11
C LEU A 245 -1.58 27.01 7.04
N LEU A 246 -2.20 27.16 5.89
CA LEU A 246 -2.14 26.20 4.80
C LEU A 246 -0.75 26.12 4.18
N ALA A 247 -0.07 27.24 4.00
CA ALA A 247 1.32 27.29 3.55
C ALA A 247 2.26 26.60 4.56
N HIS A 248 2.09 26.87 5.85
CA HIS A 248 2.83 26.20 6.91
C HIS A 248 2.54 24.68 6.95
N SER A 249 1.29 24.28 6.78
CA SER A 249 0.88 22.88 6.73
C SER A 249 1.53 22.15 5.55
N CYS A 250 1.58 22.74 4.37
CA CYS A 250 2.29 22.19 3.21
C CYS A 250 3.80 22.06 3.49
N HIS A 251 4.42 23.10 4.04
CA HIS A 251 5.84 23.08 4.39
C HIS A 251 6.16 22.02 5.46
N SER A 252 5.38 21.94 6.53
CA SER A 252 5.59 20.97 7.61
C SER A 252 5.36 19.54 7.13
N THR A 253 4.39 19.31 6.26
CA THR A 253 4.15 18.00 5.61
C THR A 253 5.33 17.61 4.73
N ASN A 254 5.82 18.53 3.90
CA ASN A 254 7.00 18.28 3.06
C ASN A 254 8.24 17.97 3.91
N LYS A 255 8.46 18.77 4.95
CA LYS A 255 9.55 18.55 5.92
C LYS A 255 9.44 17.18 6.59
N TYR A 256 8.25 16.75 7.00
CA TYR A 256 8.01 15.44 7.59
C TYR A 256 8.50 14.30 6.68
N TRP A 257 8.11 14.31 5.40
CA TRP A 257 8.52 13.30 4.44
C TRP A 257 10.02 13.32 4.15
N ASN A 258 10.58 14.50 3.99
CA ASN A 258 12.01 14.69 3.76
C ASN A 258 12.85 14.20 4.97
N ASP A 259 12.47 14.56 6.18
CA ASP A 259 13.18 14.17 7.40
C ASP A 259 13.07 12.64 7.61
N TRP A 260 11.91 12.05 7.28
CA TRP A 260 11.73 10.62 7.39
C TRP A 260 12.62 9.84 6.42
N ILE A 261 12.59 10.15 5.12
CA ILE A 261 13.33 9.38 4.12
C ILE A 261 14.85 9.55 4.23
N ARG A 262 15.33 10.66 4.79
CA ARG A 262 16.76 10.89 5.07
C ARG A 262 17.36 9.89 6.05
N ASN A 263 16.55 9.23 6.87
CA ASN A 263 17.00 8.16 7.76
C ASN A 263 17.28 6.84 7.03
N SER A 264 17.02 6.76 5.72
CA SER A 264 17.31 5.56 4.95
C SER A 264 18.82 5.30 4.84
N HIS A 265 19.23 4.07 5.18
CA HIS A 265 20.61 3.61 5.09
C HIS A 265 20.97 3.03 3.70
N TYR A 266 20.04 3.05 2.74
CA TYR A 266 20.31 2.50 1.42
C TYR A 266 21.30 3.34 0.62
N SER A 267 22.37 2.69 0.13
CA SER A 267 23.47 3.32 -0.64
C SER A 267 23.68 2.68 -2.02
N GLY A 268 22.84 1.74 -2.44
CA GLY A 268 22.98 1.02 -3.70
C GLY A 268 22.61 1.84 -4.94
N SER A 269 22.80 1.25 -6.13
CA SER A 269 22.66 1.90 -7.43
C SER A 269 21.26 2.45 -7.74
N TRP A 270 20.20 1.79 -7.28
CA TRP A 270 18.79 2.17 -7.56
C TRP A 270 18.14 2.98 -6.44
N LYS A 271 18.90 3.93 -5.89
CA LYS A 271 18.48 4.70 -4.69
C LYS A 271 17.15 5.44 -4.89
N GLU A 272 16.92 5.99 -6.06
CA GLU A 272 15.68 6.74 -6.33
C GLU A 272 14.44 5.83 -6.30
N ALA A 273 14.48 4.69 -6.98
CA ALA A 273 13.40 3.70 -6.97
C ALA A 273 13.15 3.12 -5.57
N VAL A 274 14.24 2.83 -4.82
CA VAL A 274 14.15 2.34 -3.44
C VAL A 274 13.55 3.39 -2.50
N HIS A 275 13.98 4.66 -2.59
CA HIS A 275 13.42 5.75 -1.78
C HIS A 275 11.94 6.01 -2.11
N ARG A 276 11.57 5.97 -3.41
CA ARG A 276 10.16 6.08 -3.82
C ARG A 276 9.33 4.92 -3.27
N SER A 277 9.85 3.70 -3.35
CA SER A 277 9.20 2.51 -2.78
C SER A 277 9.07 2.60 -1.25
N ALA A 278 10.09 3.10 -0.55
CA ALA A 278 10.03 3.31 0.89
C ALA A 278 8.95 4.34 1.27
N LEU A 279 8.85 5.46 0.55
CA LEU A 279 7.81 6.47 0.74
C LEU A 279 6.41 5.92 0.42
N ALA A 280 6.29 5.06 -0.59
CA ALA A 280 5.06 4.37 -0.92
C ALA A 280 4.65 3.38 0.20
N LEU A 281 5.60 2.58 0.70
CA LEU A 281 5.38 1.66 1.82
C LEU A 281 4.98 2.41 3.10
N LYS A 282 5.63 3.55 3.40
CA LYS A 282 5.26 4.38 4.55
C LYS A 282 3.81 4.83 4.52
N LEU A 283 3.27 5.17 3.34
CA LEU A 283 1.86 5.54 3.17
C LEU A 283 0.86 4.37 3.35
N LEU A 284 1.31 3.13 3.48
CA LEU A 284 0.47 1.97 3.78
C LEU A 284 0.35 1.70 5.28
N ILE A 285 1.15 2.37 6.09
CA ILE A 285 1.14 2.20 7.54
C ILE A 285 -0.03 3.00 8.12
N TYR A 286 -0.87 2.31 8.90
CA TYR A 286 -1.87 2.94 9.75
C TYR A 286 -1.24 3.28 11.10
N GLU A 287 -0.95 4.56 11.30
CA GLU A 287 -0.14 5.01 12.44
C GLU A 287 -0.73 4.68 13.82
N PRO A 288 -2.07 4.72 14.04
CA PRO A 288 -2.64 4.44 15.36
C PRO A 288 -2.36 3.03 15.89
N THR A 289 -2.29 2.03 15.03
CA THR A 289 -2.08 0.64 15.45
C THR A 289 -0.75 0.05 14.99
N GLY A 290 -0.09 0.69 14.02
CA GLY A 290 1.09 0.15 13.36
C GLY A 290 0.79 -0.88 12.25
N ALA A 291 -0.49 -1.16 11.97
CA ALA A 291 -0.90 -2.04 10.86
C ALA A 291 -0.36 -1.54 9.53
N VAL A 292 -0.09 -2.47 8.61
CA VAL A 292 0.28 -2.16 7.22
C VAL A 292 -0.76 -2.78 6.31
N VAL A 293 -1.49 -1.96 5.54
CA VAL A 293 -2.46 -2.46 4.55
C VAL A 293 -1.72 -2.97 3.31
N ALA A 294 -2.25 -4.04 2.69
CA ALA A 294 -1.67 -4.58 1.47
C ALA A 294 -1.77 -3.57 0.30
N SER A 295 -2.90 -2.84 0.21
CA SER A 295 -3.09 -1.69 -0.69
C SER A 295 -4.17 -0.76 -0.11
N PRO A 296 -4.16 0.54 -0.43
CA PRO A 296 -5.22 1.46 -0.01
C PRO A 296 -6.45 1.42 -0.93
N THR A 297 -6.45 0.56 -1.94
CA THR A 297 -7.53 0.41 -2.92
C THR A 297 -8.26 -0.92 -2.74
N PHE A 298 -9.42 -0.99 -3.35
CA PHE A 298 -10.25 -2.18 -3.41
C PHE A 298 -10.81 -2.35 -4.82
N SER A 299 -11.03 -3.58 -5.21
CA SER A 299 -11.70 -4.00 -6.45
C SER A 299 -11.12 -3.44 -7.75
N LEU A 300 -9.82 -3.18 -7.79
CA LEU A 300 -9.12 -2.97 -9.05
C LEU A 300 -8.78 -4.34 -9.67
N PRO A 301 -9.03 -4.52 -10.97
CA PRO A 301 -8.99 -5.84 -11.60
C PRO A 301 -7.56 -6.31 -11.92
N GLU A 302 -7.31 -7.61 -11.71
CA GLU A 302 -6.12 -8.31 -12.21
C GLU A 302 -6.14 -8.47 -13.73
N TYR A 303 -7.34 -8.38 -14.34
CA TYR A 303 -7.53 -8.34 -15.80
C TYR A 303 -8.74 -7.46 -16.15
N ILE A 304 -8.59 -6.56 -17.14
CA ILE A 304 -9.68 -5.65 -17.53
C ILE A 304 -10.87 -6.44 -18.07
N GLY A 305 -12.04 -6.24 -17.47
CA GLY A 305 -13.26 -7.01 -17.73
C GLY A 305 -13.34 -8.32 -16.96
N GLY A 306 -12.32 -8.67 -16.16
CA GLY A 306 -12.23 -9.90 -15.40
C GLY A 306 -12.95 -9.84 -14.05
N THR A 307 -12.94 -11.00 -13.36
CA THR A 307 -13.65 -11.23 -12.10
C THR A 307 -12.76 -11.18 -10.86
N ARG A 308 -11.45 -11.07 -11.02
CA ARG A 308 -10.44 -11.03 -9.96
C ARG A 308 -10.28 -9.60 -9.44
N ASN A 309 -11.20 -9.17 -8.57
CA ASN A 309 -11.31 -7.80 -8.08
C ASN A 309 -11.44 -7.85 -6.54
N TRP A 310 -10.33 -7.65 -5.81
CA TRP A 310 -10.25 -7.91 -4.37
C TRP A 310 -10.10 -6.64 -3.54
N ASP A 311 -10.56 -6.67 -2.27
CA ASP A 311 -10.29 -5.60 -1.31
C ASP A 311 -8.98 -5.87 -0.57
N TYR A 312 -8.01 -4.95 -0.68
CA TYR A 312 -6.69 -5.05 -0.07
C TYR A 312 -6.46 -4.09 1.10
N ARG A 313 -7.52 -3.47 1.62
CA ARG A 313 -7.42 -2.50 2.73
C ARG A 313 -7.29 -3.16 4.11
N ALA A 314 -6.79 -4.37 4.17
CA ALA A 314 -6.52 -5.14 5.38
C ALA A 314 -5.01 -5.42 5.53
N SER A 315 -4.61 -5.97 6.67
CA SER A 315 -3.23 -6.34 6.98
C SER A 315 -3.08 -7.86 7.03
N TRP A 316 -2.26 -8.41 6.15
CA TRP A 316 -1.94 -9.85 6.08
C TRP A 316 -0.77 -10.21 6.99
N ILE A 317 -0.86 -11.36 7.64
CA ILE A 317 0.26 -11.89 8.45
C ILE A 317 1.46 -12.26 7.56
N ARG A 318 1.22 -12.84 6.38
CA ARG A 318 2.27 -13.20 5.40
C ARG A 318 3.14 -11.99 5.02
N ASP A 319 2.54 -10.84 4.75
CA ASP A 319 3.25 -9.64 4.32
C ASP A 319 4.18 -9.08 5.41
N SER A 320 4.00 -9.53 6.67
CA SER A 320 4.67 -8.95 7.84
C SER A 320 6.18 -9.17 7.83
N SER A 321 6.66 -10.36 7.49
CA SER A 321 8.09 -10.66 7.49
C SER A 321 8.85 -9.86 6.43
N PHE A 322 8.30 -9.82 5.21
CA PHE A 322 8.88 -9.07 4.10
C PHE A 322 8.87 -7.57 4.36
N THR A 323 7.77 -7.05 4.91
CA THR A 323 7.65 -5.63 5.30
C THR A 323 8.69 -5.26 6.37
N LEU A 324 8.83 -6.07 7.41
CA LEU A 324 9.82 -5.87 8.46
C LEU A 324 11.24 -5.95 7.92
N TYR A 325 11.53 -6.93 7.05
CA TYR A 325 12.83 -7.04 6.40
C TYR A 325 13.18 -5.74 5.65
N ALA A 326 12.27 -5.22 4.82
CA ALA A 326 12.49 -4.00 4.08
C ALA A 326 12.69 -2.78 5.00
N LEU A 327 11.83 -2.58 6.00
CA LEU A 327 11.91 -1.47 6.93
C LEU A 327 13.22 -1.50 7.74
N VAL A 328 13.60 -2.68 8.25
CA VAL A 328 14.84 -2.87 9.01
C VAL A 328 16.09 -2.62 8.14
N ARG A 329 16.10 -3.14 6.90
CA ARG A 329 17.21 -2.94 5.95
C ARG A 329 17.40 -1.48 5.58
N LEU A 330 16.31 -0.74 5.50
CA LEU A 330 16.35 0.71 5.23
C LEU A 330 16.65 1.56 6.48
N GLY A 331 16.65 0.98 7.69
CA GLY A 331 16.89 1.69 8.94
C GLY A 331 15.64 2.23 9.64
N PHE A 332 14.44 1.93 9.15
CA PHE A 332 13.16 2.40 9.70
C PHE A 332 12.69 1.53 10.88
N THR A 333 13.49 1.45 11.91
CA THR A 333 13.26 0.58 13.08
C THR A 333 12.03 0.96 13.90
N HIS A 334 11.62 2.23 13.88
CA HIS A 334 10.42 2.68 14.59
C HIS A 334 9.15 2.05 13.98
N GLU A 335 9.01 2.12 12.66
CA GLU A 335 7.91 1.55 11.91
C GLU A 335 7.89 0.03 12.03
N ALA A 336 9.06 -0.60 11.92
CA ALA A 336 9.20 -2.04 12.11
C ALA A 336 8.74 -2.49 13.51
N ASN A 337 9.10 -1.76 14.57
CA ASN A 337 8.67 -2.08 15.93
C ASN A 337 7.15 -1.90 16.12
N ALA A 338 6.56 -0.82 15.57
CA ALA A 338 5.12 -0.59 15.65
C ALA A 338 4.33 -1.71 14.97
N TYR A 339 4.78 -2.14 13.78
CA TYR A 339 4.15 -3.25 13.07
C TYR A 339 4.30 -4.58 13.82
N MET A 340 5.45 -4.84 14.40
CA MET A 340 5.64 -6.02 15.26
C MET A 340 4.69 -6.03 16.45
N GLU A 341 4.46 -4.89 17.11
CA GLU A 341 3.52 -4.79 18.22
C GLU A 341 2.10 -5.10 17.75
N PHE A 342 1.70 -4.57 16.59
CA PHE A 342 0.43 -4.92 15.96
C PHE A 342 0.30 -6.45 15.76
N ILE A 343 1.31 -7.11 15.20
CA ILE A 343 1.31 -8.57 15.00
C ILE A 343 1.25 -9.33 16.32
N PHE A 344 2.02 -8.93 17.34
CA PHE A 344 2.02 -9.60 18.64
C PHE A 344 0.67 -9.54 19.36
N GLU A 345 -0.09 -8.48 19.18
CA GLU A 345 -1.46 -8.42 19.72
C GLU A 345 -2.38 -9.44 19.05
N ARG A 346 -2.20 -9.71 17.75
CA ARG A 346 -2.99 -10.74 17.04
C ARG A 346 -2.73 -12.14 17.60
N LEU A 347 -1.50 -12.42 18.02
CA LEU A 347 -1.16 -13.69 18.67
C LEU A 347 -1.88 -13.92 19.99
N ARG A 348 -2.35 -12.88 20.65
CA ARG A 348 -3.13 -12.97 21.89
C ARG A 348 -4.62 -13.20 21.59
N ASN A 349 -5.10 -12.72 20.46
CA ASN A 349 -6.51 -12.81 20.03
C ASN A 349 -6.73 -13.93 19.02
N LYS A 350 -6.67 -15.18 19.50
CA LYS A 350 -6.81 -16.39 18.69
C LYS A 350 -8.26 -16.71 18.34
N ASN A 351 -8.45 -17.59 17.36
CA ASN A 351 -9.72 -18.23 17.08
C ASN A 351 -10.06 -19.25 18.18
N SER A 352 -11.30 -19.71 18.23
CA SER A 352 -11.77 -20.69 19.23
C SER A 352 -11.05 -22.02 19.17
N ASP A 353 -10.58 -22.42 17.99
CA ASP A 353 -9.75 -23.61 17.74
C ASP A 353 -8.27 -23.43 18.07
N GLY A 354 -7.90 -22.20 18.47
CA GLY A 354 -6.51 -21.83 18.76
C GLY A 354 -5.74 -21.33 17.56
N SER A 355 -6.22 -21.36 16.34
CA SER A 355 -5.56 -20.81 15.15
C SER A 355 -5.49 -19.26 15.16
N ILE A 356 -4.65 -18.71 14.32
CA ILE A 356 -4.64 -17.26 13.99
C ILE A 356 -5.24 -17.09 12.59
N GLN A 357 -5.87 -15.94 12.38
CA GLN A 357 -6.42 -15.59 11.08
C GLN A 357 -5.32 -15.09 10.15
N ILE A 358 -5.46 -15.29 8.85
CA ILE A 358 -4.44 -14.91 7.88
C ILE A 358 -4.33 -13.40 7.69
N MET A 359 -5.43 -12.67 7.88
CA MET A 359 -5.50 -11.22 7.76
C MET A 359 -6.41 -10.58 8.82
N TYR A 360 -6.21 -9.32 9.07
CA TYR A 360 -6.93 -8.52 10.06
C TYR A 360 -7.25 -7.14 9.51
N THR A 361 -8.31 -6.50 10.01
CA THR A 361 -8.53 -5.07 9.74
C THR A 361 -7.38 -4.23 10.33
N ILE A 362 -7.25 -2.98 9.92
CA ILE A 362 -6.27 -2.05 10.48
C ILE A 362 -6.45 -1.81 11.98
N HIS A 363 -7.65 -2.06 12.52
CA HIS A 363 -7.99 -2.01 13.93
C HIS A 363 -7.78 -3.35 14.65
N GLY A 364 -7.33 -4.38 13.93
CA GLY A 364 -7.07 -5.72 14.46
C GLY A 364 -8.30 -6.59 14.68
N LYS A 365 -9.44 -6.25 14.09
CA LYS A 365 -10.64 -7.08 14.07
C LYS A 365 -10.49 -8.19 13.02
N LYS A 366 -11.28 -9.25 13.15
CA LYS A 366 -11.28 -10.43 12.28
C LYS A 366 -12.39 -10.42 11.23
N ASP A 367 -13.36 -9.54 11.40
CA ASP A 367 -14.52 -9.44 10.54
C ASP A 367 -14.17 -8.72 9.24
N LEU A 368 -14.11 -9.49 8.17
CA LEU A 368 -13.75 -9.06 6.81
C LEU A 368 -14.73 -9.68 5.80
N GLU A 369 -16.02 -9.73 6.15
CA GLU A 369 -17.07 -10.28 5.28
C GLU A 369 -16.96 -9.70 3.85
N GLU A 370 -16.88 -10.57 2.85
CA GLU A 370 -16.86 -10.18 1.44
C GLU A 370 -18.25 -9.86 0.95
N ILE A 371 -18.46 -8.62 0.50
CA ILE A 371 -19.75 -8.12 0.03
C ILE A 371 -19.60 -7.59 -1.40
N GLU A 372 -20.49 -7.99 -2.29
CA GLU A 372 -20.53 -7.47 -3.67
C GLU A 372 -21.33 -6.16 -3.75
N LEU A 373 -20.73 -5.15 -4.36
CA LEU A 373 -21.35 -3.85 -4.63
C LEU A 373 -21.91 -3.83 -6.06
N THR A 374 -23.01 -4.52 -6.27
CA THR A 374 -23.60 -4.78 -7.59
C THR A 374 -24.06 -3.53 -8.35
N HIS A 375 -24.24 -2.40 -7.66
CA HIS A 375 -24.64 -1.11 -8.22
C HIS A 375 -23.48 -0.35 -8.89
N LEU A 376 -22.22 -0.72 -8.63
CA LEU A 376 -21.05 -0.15 -9.28
C LEU A 376 -20.64 -0.96 -10.52
N ASP A 377 -20.15 -0.27 -11.54
CA ASP A 377 -19.79 -0.91 -12.81
C ASP A 377 -18.40 -1.58 -12.79
N GLY A 378 -17.56 -1.28 -11.82
CA GLY A 378 -16.17 -1.73 -11.74
C GLY A 378 -15.24 -0.96 -12.68
N HIS A 379 -13.95 -1.03 -12.41
CA HIS A 379 -12.95 -0.36 -13.24
C HIS A 379 -12.99 -0.84 -14.69
N LYS A 380 -13.29 0.08 -15.60
CA LYS A 380 -13.49 -0.25 -17.04
C LYS A 380 -14.46 -1.41 -17.27
N GLY A 381 -15.51 -1.53 -16.44
CA GLY A 381 -16.53 -2.59 -16.55
C GLY A 381 -16.16 -3.93 -15.90
N SER A 382 -15.11 -3.99 -15.09
CA SER A 382 -14.65 -5.22 -14.44
C SER A 382 -15.48 -5.50 -13.19
N LYS A 383 -16.31 -6.53 -13.22
CA LYS A 383 -17.24 -6.94 -12.16
C LYS A 383 -16.87 -8.33 -11.61
N PRO A 384 -17.29 -8.62 -10.35
CA PRO A 384 -17.98 -7.77 -9.39
C PRO A 384 -17.05 -6.78 -8.68
N VAL A 385 -17.59 -5.66 -8.19
CA VAL A 385 -16.91 -4.80 -7.22
C VAL A 385 -17.14 -5.39 -5.83
N ARG A 386 -16.07 -5.61 -5.04
CA ARG A 386 -16.12 -6.23 -3.72
C ARG A 386 -15.53 -5.32 -2.64
N ILE A 387 -16.05 -5.43 -1.44
CA ILE A 387 -15.45 -4.94 -0.18
C ILE A 387 -15.36 -6.09 0.80
N GLY A 388 -14.40 -6.03 1.73
CA GLY A 388 -14.04 -7.20 2.54
C GLY A 388 -13.28 -8.24 1.70
N ASN A 389 -12.92 -9.37 2.33
CA ASN A 389 -12.16 -10.41 1.64
C ASN A 389 -12.48 -11.80 2.18
N GLY A 390 -13.10 -12.64 1.35
CA GLY A 390 -13.53 -14.00 1.71
C GLY A 390 -12.38 -14.99 1.96
N ALA A 391 -11.12 -14.60 1.67
CA ALA A 391 -9.97 -15.41 2.06
C ALA A 391 -9.65 -15.30 3.57
N ALA A 392 -10.28 -14.38 4.30
CA ALA A 392 -10.01 -14.19 5.73
C ALA A 392 -10.15 -15.46 6.57
N ASP A 393 -11.08 -16.36 6.20
CA ASP A 393 -11.34 -17.62 6.88
C ASP A 393 -10.55 -18.81 6.31
N HIS A 394 -9.62 -18.56 5.36
CA HIS A 394 -8.82 -19.63 4.78
C HIS A 394 -7.83 -20.22 5.78
N LEU A 395 -7.61 -21.53 5.66
CA LEU A 395 -6.44 -22.17 6.25
C LEU A 395 -5.25 -21.97 5.30
N GLN A 396 -4.23 -21.26 5.76
CA GLN A 396 -2.96 -21.08 5.08
C GLN A 396 -1.84 -21.31 6.10
N LEU A 397 -1.02 -22.30 5.86
CA LEU A 397 0.00 -22.73 6.83
C LEU A 397 1.30 -21.90 6.76
N ASP A 398 1.49 -21.13 5.69
CA ASP A 398 2.63 -20.20 5.52
C ASP A 398 2.68 -19.11 6.59
N ILE A 399 1.51 -18.67 7.10
CA ILE A 399 1.46 -17.58 8.08
C ILE A 399 2.27 -17.85 9.35
N TYR A 400 2.46 -19.13 9.71
CA TYR A 400 3.26 -19.47 10.87
C TYR A 400 4.75 -19.24 10.62
N GLY A 401 5.27 -19.49 9.37
CA GLY A 401 6.61 -19.23 8.95
C GLY A 401 6.96 -17.78 8.86
N GLU A 402 6.12 -17.07 8.18
CA GLU A 402 6.26 -15.64 8.04
C GLU A 402 6.23 -14.94 9.41
N LEU A 403 5.37 -15.38 10.30
CA LEU A 403 5.32 -14.91 11.67
C LEU A 403 6.63 -15.15 12.42
N MET A 404 7.23 -16.34 12.21
CA MET A 404 8.48 -16.71 12.85
C MET A 404 9.66 -15.89 12.37
N ASP A 405 9.72 -15.66 11.07
CA ASP A 405 10.75 -14.80 10.49
C ASP A 405 10.59 -13.35 10.99
N CYS A 406 9.36 -12.88 11.10
CA CYS A 406 9.01 -11.62 11.73
C CYS A 406 9.55 -11.50 13.16
N ILE A 407 9.32 -12.52 14.01
CA ILE A 407 9.81 -12.56 15.39
C ILE A 407 11.34 -12.57 15.42
N TYR A 408 11.98 -13.33 14.54
CA TYR A 408 13.44 -13.39 14.44
C TYR A 408 14.05 -12.04 14.03
N LEU A 409 13.52 -11.40 12.99
CA LEU A 409 13.99 -10.10 12.53
C LEU A 409 13.85 -9.06 13.63
N GLY A 410 12.73 -9.04 14.33
CA GLY A 410 12.51 -8.13 15.44
C GLY A 410 13.44 -8.36 16.62
N GLN A 411 13.80 -9.61 16.92
CA GLN A 411 14.77 -9.90 17.97
C GLN A 411 16.21 -9.56 17.59
N LYS A 412 16.54 -9.68 16.31
CA LYS A 412 17.89 -9.41 15.81
C LYS A 412 18.17 -7.91 15.64
N PHE A 413 17.18 -7.15 15.19
CA PHE A 413 17.35 -5.76 14.75
C PHE A 413 16.49 -4.76 15.52
N GLY A 414 15.46 -5.21 16.23
CA GLY A 414 14.62 -4.36 17.07
C GLY A 414 15.40 -3.75 18.23
N ARG A 415 14.93 -2.62 18.77
CA ARG A 415 15.50 -2.02 19.98
C ARG A 415 15.44 -3.01 21.14
N PRO A 416 16.50 -3.16 21.95
CA PRO A 416 16.39 -3.90 23.19
C PRO A 416 15.34 -3.20 24.07
N LEU A 417 14.23 -3.89 24.32
CA LEU A 417 13.16 -3.37 25.17
C LEU A 417 13.65 -3.33 26.61
N LEU A 418 13.82 -2.13 27.15
CA LEU A 418 14.45 -1.85 28.43
C LEU A 418 13.53 -2.06 29.65
N THR A 419 12.26 -2.44 29.48
CA THR A 419 11.34 -2.63 30.59
C THR A 419 11.12 -4.09 30.96
N VAL A 420 11.14 -4.41 32.25
CA VAL A 420 10.93 -5.75 32.84
C VAL A 420 9.58 -6.35 32.38
N SER A 421 8.56 -5.55 32.24
CA SER A 421 7.24 -5.95 31.73
C SER A 421 7.30 -6.48 30.28
N MET A 422 8.10 -5.87 29.41
CA MET A 422 8.30 -6.29 28.04
C MET A 422 9.24 -7.52 27.92
N MET A 423 10.17 -7.72 28.86
CA MET A 423 10.92 -8.98 28.94
C MET A 423 10.03 -10.16 29.34
N LEU A 424 9.05 -9.94 30.21
CA LEU A 424 8.04 -10.93 30.58
C LEU A 424 7.12 -11.25 29.40
N LEU A 425 6.71 -10.24 28.64
CA LEU A 425 5.91 -10.36 27.42
C LEU A 425 6.66 -11.13 26.32
N ARG A 426 7.97 -10.91 26.16
CA ARG A 426 8.83 -11.69 25.25
C ARG A 426 8.97 -13.15 25.68
N LYS A 427 9.10 -13.44 26.97
CA LYS A 427 9.10 -14.81 27.50
C LYS A 427 7.76 -15.48 27.27
N LEU A 428 6.65 -14.80 27.51
CA LEU A 428 5.30 -15.29 27.27
C LEU A 428 5.05 -15.51 25.76
N SER A 429 5.46 -14.58 24.90
CA SER A 429 5.37 -14.73 23.44
C SER A 429 6.25 -15.87 22.93
N PHE A 430 7.44 -16.05 23.48
CA PHE A 430 8.31 -17.17 23.15
C PHE A 430 7.76 -18.51 23.67
N MET A 431 7.16 -18.56 24.86
CA MET A 431 6.48 -19.76 25.38
C MET A 431 5.19 -20.08 24.62
N GLN A 432 4.43 -19.06 24.24
CA GLN A 432 3.27 -19.22 23.34
C GLN A 432 3.69 -19.70 21.96
N PHE A 433 4.81 -19.22 21.47
CA PHE A 433 5.47 -19.68 20.26
C PHE A 433 5.87 -21.16 20.33
N LEU A 434 6.54 -21.61 21.40
CA LEU A 434 6.87 -23.02 21.59
C LEU A 434 5.62 -23.94 21.62
N CYS A 435 4.47 -23.40 22.07
CA CYS A 435 3.20 -24.10 21.94
C CYS A 435 2.71 -24.22 20.49
N ARG A 436 2.97 -23.20 19.65
CA ARG A 436 2.55 -23.17 18.24
C ARG A 436 3.34 -24.12 17.35
N CYS A 437 4.59 -24.32 17.66
CA CYS A 437 5.39 -25.32 16.99
C CYS A 437 4.79 -26.74 17.12
N LYS A 438 4.04 -27.00 18.17
CA LYS A 438 3.26 -28.25 18.27
C LYS A 438 2.16 -28.31 17.22
N ASP A 439 1.48 -27.18 16.98
CA ASP A 439 0.39 -27.12 16.03
C ASP A 439 0.90 -27.30 14.59
N VAL A 440 2.02 -26.68 14.24
CA VAL A 440 2.69 -26.85 12.94
C VAL A 440 3.17 -28.30 12.77
N VAL A 441 3.90 -28.85 13.75
CA VAL A 441 4.38 -30.24 13.72
C VAL A 441 3.23 -31.23 13.62
N ALA A 442 2.08 -30.96 14.25
CA ALA A 442 0.90 -31.83 14.18
C ALA A 442 0.14 -31.72 12.85
N ASN A 443 0.19 -30.53 12.17
CA ASN A 443 -0.72 -30.22 11.07
C ASN A 443 -0.04 -29.97 9.72
N TRP A 444 1.29 -30.01 9.61
CA TRP A 444 2.00 -29.69 8.37
C TRP A 444 1.61 -30.55 7.16
N ARG A 445 1.05 -31.75 7.40
CA ARG A 445 0.53 -32.64 6.34
C ARG A 445 -0.89 -32.29 5.89
N GLN A 446 -1.55 -31.33 6.54
CA GLN A 446 -2.88 -30.91 6.08
C GLN A 446 -2.78 -30.18 4.75
N PRO A 447 -3.71 -30.43 3.81
CA PRO A 447 -3.85 -29.61 2.62
C PRO A 447 -4.47 -28.25 2.97
N ASP A 448 -4.08 -27.20 2.26
CA ASP A 448 -4.57 -25.85 2.46
C ASP A 448 -4.93 -25.13 1.14
N LEU A 449 -5.07 -23.80 1.17
CA LEU A 449 -5.53 -22.99 0.04
C LEU A 449 -4.44 -22.10 -0.59
N SER A 450 -3.16 -22.39 -0.30
CA SER A 450 -2.00 -21.68 -0.87
C SER A 450 -1.84 -20.23 -0.42
N ILE A 451 -0.64 -19.69 -0.63
CA ILE A 451 -0.36 -18.25 -0.57
C ILE A 451 -1.16 -17.46 -1.61
N TRP A 452 -1.64 -18.15 -2.65
CA TRP A 452 -2.43 -17.57 -3.73
C TRP A 452 -3.94 -17.51 -3.45
N GLU A 453 -4.36 -17.98 -2.27
CA GLU A 453 -5.75 -17.88 -1.80
C GLU A 453 -6.76 -18.55 -2.75
N VAL A 454 -6.40 -19.73 -3.26
CA VAL A 454 -7.28 -20.51 -4.16
C VAL A 454 -8.64 -20.79 -3.52
N ARG A 455 -9.72 -20.75 -4.31
CA ARG A 455 -11.09 -20.78 -3.80
C ARG A 455 -11.82 -22.11 -4.06
N ASN A 456 -11.13 -23.13 -4.55
CA ASN A 456 -11.77 -24.42 -4.87
C ASN A 456 -11.31 -25.54 -3.95
N LYS A 457 -10.13 -26.07 -4.16
CA LYS A 457 -9.66 -27.33 -3.57
C LYS A 457 -8.39 -27.13 -2.76
N LYS A 458 -8.40 -27.60 -1.51
CA LYS A 458 -7.19 -27.72 -0.69
C LYS A 458 -6.23 -28.72 -1.29
N ARG A 459 -4.94 -28.38 -1.37
CA ARG A 459 -3.86 -29.21 -1.89
C ARG A 459 -2.64 -29.15 -0.98
N GLN A 460 -1.68 -30.05 -1.24
CA GLN A 460 -0.36 -30.01 -0.61
C GLN A 460 0.57 -29.11 -1.44
N PHE A 461 0.42 -27.80 -1.30
CA PHE A 461 1.23 -26.85 -2.06
C PHE A 461 2.70 -26.88 -1.68
N THR A 462 3.58 -26.96 -2.68
CA THR A 462 5.04 -27.08 -2.52
C THR A 462 5.62 -25.93 -1.73
N VAL A 463 5.32 -24.70 -2.13
CA VAL A 463 5.84 -23.48 -1.48
C VAL A 463 5.44 -23.38 -0.01
N LEU A 464 4.24 -23.82 0.34
CA LEU A 464 3.81 -23.84 1.74
C LEU A 464 4.61 -24.80 2.57
N LYS A 465 4.95 -25.97 2.02
CA LYS A 465 5.82 -26.92 2.69
C LYS A 465 7.24 -26.39 2.84
N ASP A 466 7.74 -25.64 1.85
CA ASP A 466 9.03 -24.95 1.94
C ASP A 466 9.01 -23.89 3.04
N LEU A 467 7.93 -23.09 3.14
CA LEU A 467 7.76 -22.09 4.19
C LEU A 467 7.59 -22.76 5.57
N ILE A 468 6.83 -23.85 5.67
CA ILE A 468 6.73 -24.65 6.90
C ILE A 468 8.11 -25.25 7.26
N TRP A 469 8.89 -25.74 6.29
CA TRP A 469 10.25 -26.19 6.53
C TRP A 469 11.11 -25.05 7.08
N VAL A 470 10.94 -23.83 6.57
CA VAL A 470 11.54 -22.61 7.11
C VAL A 470 10.99 -22.30 8.50
N ASP A 471 9.72 -22.57 8.78
CA ASP A 471 9.13 -22.48 10.12
C ASP A 471 9.80 -23.41 11.11
N ILE A 472 10.20 -24.55 10.64
CA ILE A 472 11.01 -25.48 11.40
C ILE A 472 12.49 -25.05 11.36
N MET A 473 12.94 -24.23 10.38
CA MET A 473 14.25 -23.56 10.39
C MET A 473 14.36 -22.46 11.47
N PRO A 474 13.36 -21.67 11.86
CA PRO A 474 13.40 -20.92 13.10
C PRO A 474 13.40 -21.79 14.34
N PHE A 475 13.06 -23.06 14.27
CA PHE A 475 13.52 -23.98 15.31
C PHE A 475 15.05 -24.06 15.28
N THR A 476 15.71 -24.06 14.13
CA THR A 476 17.15 -23.82 14.07
C THR A 476 17.48 -22.39 14.49
N ILE A 477 16.66 -21.39 14.21
CA ILE A 477 16.78 -20.01 14.67
C ILE A 477 16.27 -19.90 16.11
N GLY A 478 15.15 -20.49 16.48
CA GLY A 478 14.67 -20.61 17.85
C GLY A 478 15.59 -21.48 18.68
N LEU A 479 16.18 -22.52 18.10
CA LEU A 479 17.27 -23.28 18.68
C LEU A 479 18.53 -22.43 18.82
N ARG A 480 18.89 -21.63 17.82
CA ARG A 480 20.00 -20.68 17.92
C ARG A 480 19.73 -19.58 18.93
N ILE A 481 18.49 -19.11 19.05
CA ILE A 481 18.07 -18.16 20.09
C ILE A 481 18.02 -18.84 21.44
N ALA A 482 17.48 -20.05 21.53
CA ALA A 482 17.48 -20.87 22.73
C ALA A 482 18.91 -21.17 23.18
N ASP A 483 19.79 -21.58 22.25
CA ASP A 483 21.21 -21.81 22.52
C ASP A 483 21.93 -20.53 22.95
N LYS A 484 21.75 -19.42 22.24
CA LYS A 484 22.35 -18.12 22.59
C LYS A 484 21.86 -17.56 23.91
N ARG A 485 20.66 -17.91 24.36
CA ARG A 485 20.00 -17.40 25.57
C ARG A 485 19.80 -18.47 26.64
N SER A 486 20.36 -19.68 26.45
CA SER A 486 20.23 -20.82 27.36
C SER A 486 18.77 -21.12 27.74
N LEU A 487 17.85 -21.04 26.76
CA LEU A 487 16.43 -21.32 26.98
C LEU A 487 16.17 -22.84 26.79
N PRO A 488 15.35 -23.44 27.66
CA PRO A 488 15.03 -24.88 27.54
C PRO A 488 14.18 -25.14 26.26
N CYS A 489 14.58 -26.15 25.50
CA CYS A 489 13.86 -26.61 24.32
C CYS A 489 13.65 -28.13 24.38
N PRO A 490 12.66 -28.61 25.15
CA PRO A 490 12.49 -30.05 25.41
C PRO A 490 12.10 -30.86 24.17
N LYS A 491 11.55 -30.23 23.13
CA LYS A 491 11.11 -30.90 21.89
C LYS A 491 12.10 -30.73 20.71
N ARG A 492 13.34 -30.37 21.00
CA ARG A 492 14.37 -30.09 19.99
C ARG A 492 14.50 -31.22 18.95
N ASN A 493 14.60 -32.46 19.43
CA ASN A 493 14.82 -33.61 18.56
C ASN A 493 13.58 -33.92 17.71
N GLU A 494 12.37 -33.78 18.28
CA GLU A 494 11.12 -33.95 17.56
C GLU A 494 11.06 -32.94 16.39
N TRP A 495 11.41 -31.70 16.63
CA TRP A 495 11.38 -30.65 15.61
C TRP A 495 12.40 -30.86 14.50
N LEU A 496 13.63 -31.23 14.86
CA LEU A 496 14.66 -31.55 13.86
C LEU A 496 14.26 -32.72 12.99
N ALA A 497 13.69 -33.76 13.58
CA ALA A 497 13.20 -34.94 12.85
C ALA A 497 12.05 -34.53 11.89
N THR A 498 11.08 -33.72 12.34
CA THR A 498 9.98 -33.26 11.49
C THR A 498 10.50 -32.38 10.33
N ARG A 499 11.49 -31.51 10.58
CA ARG A 499 12.12 -30.75 9.53
C ARG A 499 12.73 -31.64 8.45
N ASP A 500 13.49 -32.64 8.85
CA ASP A 500 14.17 -33.55 7.91
C ASP A 500 13.12 -34.36 7.13
N GLU A 501 12.04 -34.79 7.79
CA GLU A 501 10.91 -35.48 7.17
C GLU A 501 10.19 -34.62 6.11
N ILE A 502 9.95 -33.34 6.40
CA ILE A 502 9.35 -32.38 5.43
C ILE A 502 10.28 -32.23 4.22
N TYR A 503 11.58 -32.05 4.45
CA TYR A 503 12.55 -31.92 3.36
C TYR A 503 12.53 -33.15 2.44
N GLU A 504 12.59 -34.35 3.01
CA GLU A 504 12.56 -35.60 2.25
C GLU A 504 11.24 -35.74 1.46
N GLU A 505 10.12 -35.39 2.09
CA GLU A 505 8.81 -35.48 1.44
C GLU A 505 8.68 -34.49 0.25
N ILE A 506 9.12 -33.25 0.41
CA ILE A 506 9.15 -32.27 -0.70
C ILE A 506 10.01 -32.78 -1.84
N MET A 507 11.22 -33.27 -1.54
CA MET A 507 12.14 -33.81 -2.54
C MET A 507 11.60 -35.05 -3.25
N ALA A 508 10.77 -35.83 -2.59
CA ALA A 508 10.18 -37.05 -3.15
C ALA A 508 8.92 -36.72 -4.01
N LYS A 509 8.05 -35.79 -3.57
CA LYS A 509 6.72 -35.59 -4.13
C LYS A 509 6.59 -34.35 -5.01
N ALA A 510 7.27 -33.25 -4.67
CA ALA A 510 7.17 -32.00 -5.42
C ALA A 510 8.11 -31.95 -6.65
N TRP A 511 9.20 -32.73 -6.64
CA TRP A 511 10.13 -32.78 -7.76
C TRP A 511 9.59 -33.67 -8.89
N ASN A 512 9.26 -33.05 -10.01
CA ASN A 512 8.85 -33.76 -11.20
C ASN A 512 10.09 -34.26 -12.00
N LYS A 513 10.27 -35.59 -12.04
CA LYS A 513 11.43 -36.21 -12.71
C LYS A 513 11.32 -36.16 -14.24
N GLU A 514 10.13 -36.09 -14.80
CA GLU A 514 9.89 -36.03 -16.24
C GLU A 514 10.18 -34.63 -16.76
N HIS A 515 9.60 -33.62 -16.13
CA HIS A 515 9.75 -32.22 -16.52
C HIS A 515 10.97 -31.51 -15.90
N GLN A 516 11.67 -32.16 -14.96
CA GLN A 516 12.89 -31.66 -14.31
C GLN A 516 12.68 -30.30 -13.61
N HIS A 517 11.53 -30.10 -12.96
CA HIS A 517 11.23 -28.92 -12.15
C HIS A 517 10.43 -29.26 -10.90
N PHE A 518 10.40 -28.35 -9.91
CA PHE A 518 9.45 -28.40 -8.81
C PHE A 518 8.08 -27.92 -9.31
N GLY A 519 7.03 -28.66 -8.96
CA GLY A 519 5.66 -28.34 -9.28
C GLY A 519 4.93 -27.53 -8.23
N GLN A 520 3.74 -27.06 -8.53
CA GLN A 520 2.89 -26.25 -7.68
C GLN A 520 2.46 -26.98 -6.40
N SER A 521 2.05 -28.23 -6.53
CA SER A 521 1.61 -29.07 -5.40
C SER A 521 2.01 -30.52 -5.62
N TYR A 522 1.87 -31.35 -4.59
CA TYR A 522 2.13 -32.79 -4.72
C TYR A 522 1.16 -33.47 -5.67
N GLU A 523 -0.08 -32.99 -5.72
CA GLU A 523 -1.12 -33.48 -6.62
C GLU A 523 -0.91 -33.02 -8.07
N GLU A 524 -0.26 -31.88 -8.24
CA GLU A 524 -0.07 -31.20 -9.55
C GLU A 524 1.41 -30.87 -9.78
N ALA A 525 2.30 -31.85 -9.58
CA ALA A 525 3.74 -31.68 -9.75
C ALA A 525 4.18 -31.33 -11.18
N GLY A 526 3.29 -31.47 -12.17
CA GLY A 526 3.54 -31.07 -13.56
C GLY A 526 3.26 -29.58 -13.84
N ILE A 527 2.56 -28.87 -12.95
CA ILE A 527 2.23 -27.46 -13.11
C ILE A 527 3.33 -26.60 -12.47
N LEU A 528 3.84 -25.61 -13.23
CA LEU A 528 4.79 -24.63 -12.70
C LEU A 528 4.08 -23.59 -11.83
N ASP A 529 4.78 -23.17 -10.78
CA ASP A 529 4.40 -22.07 -9.89
C ASP A 529 5.63 -21.23 -9.58
N SER A 530 5.55 -19.92 -9.81
CA SER A 530 6.67 -19.01 -9.55
C SER A 530 6.98 -18.83 -8.06
N ALA A 531 6.07 -19.20 -7.16
CA ALA A 531 6.32 -19.16 -5.73
C ALA A 531 7.49 -20.06 -5.31
N VAL A 532 7.82 -21.12 -6.06
CA VAL A 532 8.99 -21.97 -5.78
C VAL A 532 10.33 -21.22 -5.93
N LEU A 533 10.34 -20.04 -6.56
CA LEU A 533 11.51 -19.17 -6.64
C LEU A 533 11.98 -18.67 -5.27
N ILE A 534 11.11 -18.73 -4.26
CA ILE A 534 11.45 -18.35 -2.89
C ILE A 534 12.40 -19.35 -2.20
N MET A 535 12.47 -20.61 -2.64
CA MET A 535 13.26 -21.68 -2.01
C MET A 535 14.68 -21.27 -1.58
N PRO A 536 15.52 -20.62 -2.43
CA PRO A 536 16.83 -20.19 -1.97
C PRO A 536 16.79 -18.91 -1.13
N LEU A 537 15.71 -18.12 -1.19
CA LEU A 537 15.53 -16.92 -0.38
C LEU A 537 15.34 -17.28 1.08
N VAL A 538 14.56 -18.35 1.32
CA VAL A 538 14.24 -18.91 2.64
C VAL A 538 15.21 -20.02 3.09
N PHE A 539 16.30 -20.22 2.35
CA PHE A 539 17.35 -21.18 2.64
C PHE A 539 16.93 -22.66 2.62
N PHE A 540 15.82 -23.00 1.98
CA PHE A 540 15.38 -24.37 1.79
C PHE A 540 16.42 -25.17 0.98
N MET A 541 16.93 -24.60 -0.10
CA MET A 541 18.00 -25.17 -0.90
C MET A 541 18.96 -24.11 -1.42
N GLN A 542 20.12 -24.55 -1.90
CA GLN A 542 21.08 -23.63 -2.52
C GLN A 542 20.64 -23.27 -3.94
N ALA A 543 20.88 -22.01 -4.33
CA ALA A 543 20.58 -21.54 -5.67
C ALA A 543 21.45 -22.21 -6.77
N SER A 544 22.51 -22.91 -6.39
CA SER A 544 23.35 -23.72 -7.27
C SER A 544 22.88 -25.19 -7.42
N ASP A 545 21.87 -25.62 -6.66
CA ASP A 545 21.33 -26.97 -6.81
C ASP A 545 20.78 -27.16 -8.23
N PRO A 546 21.16 -28.22 -8.95
CA PRO A 546 20.70 -28.44 -10.33
C PRO A 546 19.18 -28.50 -10.47
N ARG A 547 18.45 -28.99 -9.47
CA ARG A 547 16.98 -29.06 -9.48
C ARG A 547 16.38 -27.66 -9.44
N PHE A 548 16.89 -26.81 -8.56
CA PHE A 548 16.46 -25.40 -8.50
C PHE A 548 16.83 -24.65 -9.79
N THR A 549 18.06 -24.80 -10.26
CA THR A 549 18.53 -24.16 -11.49
C THR A 549 17.70 -24.59 -12.70
N ASN A 550 17.32 -25.86 -12.80
CA ASN A 550 16.43 -26.34 -13.87
C ASN A 550 15.02 -25.75 -13.73
N THR A 551 14.45 -25.70 -12.53
CA THR A 551 13.16 -25.04 -12.28
C THR A 551 13.17 -23.57 -12.70
N LEU A 552 14.21 -22.83 -12.27
CA LEU A 552 14.41 -21.42 -12.66
C LEU A 552 14.50 -21.26 -14.18
N LYS A 553 15.28 -22.11 -14.87
CA LYS A 553 15.38 -22.08 -16.33
C LYS A 553 14.05 -22.43 -17.01
N GLN A 554 13.25 -23.29 -16.41
CA GLN A 554 11.94 -23.63 -16.95
C GLN A 554 10.96 -22.44 -16.81
N ILE A 555 10.92 -21.78 -15.64
CA ILE A 555 10.11 -20.58 -15.39
C ILE A 555 10.48 -19.45 -16.36
N LEU A 556 11.76 -19.30 -16.70
CA LEU A 556 12.26 -18.26 -17.61
C LEU A 556 11.90 -18.49 -19.10
N LYS A 557 11.31 -19.63 -19.47
CA LYS A 557 10.78 -19.85 -20.82
C LYS A 557 9.47 -19.08 -20.99
N THR A 558 9.10 -18.83 -22.24
CA THR A 558 7.78 -18.25 -22.55
C THR A 558 6.64 -19.25 -22.32
N PRO A 559 5.39 -18.78 -22.12
CA PRO A 559 4.24 -19.66 -21.93
C PRO A 559 4.05 -20.70 -23.04
N GLU A 560 4.31 -20.34 -24.32
CA GLU A 560 4.24 -21.23 -25.47
C GLU A 560 5.27 -22.37 -25.41
N ARG A 561 6.35 -22.19 -24.63
CA ARG A 561 7.40 -23.20 -24.38
C ARG A 561 7.24 -23.87 -23.02
N GLY A 562 6.07 -23.67 -22.38
CA GLY A 562 5.74 -24.25 -21.09
C GLY A 562 6.41 -23.54 -19.88
N GLY A 563 6.82 -22.29 -20.03
CA GLY A 563 7.36 -21.45 -18.96
C GLY A 563 6.35 -20.42 -18.45
N LEU A 564 6.83 -19.45 -17.66
CA LEU A 564 6.00 -18.42 -17.02
C LEU A 564 6.53 -16.99 -17.27
N THR A 565 7.38 -16.76 -18.27
CA THR A 565 7.97 -15.45 -18.51
C THR A 565 7.54 -14.85 -19.84
N SER A 566 6.97 -13.65 -19.79
CA SER A 566 6.64 -12.83 -20.95
C SER A 566 7.18 -11.41 -20.72
N ASN A 567 7.83 -10.80 -21.75
CA ASN A 567 8.39 -9.44 -21.67
C ASN A 567 9.35 -9.21 -20.47
N ASN A 568 10.12 -10.23 -20.09
CA ASN A 568 10.95 -10.24 -18.85
C ASN A 568 10.15 -10.09 -17.55
N LEU A 569 8.83 -10.32 -17.57
CA LEU A 569 7.95 -10.35 -16.41
C LEU A 569 7.44 -11.77 -16.18
N VAL A 570 7.11 -12.12 -14.95
CA VAL A 570 6.80 -13.50 -14.55
C VAL A 570 5.36 -13.62 -14.07
N PHE A 571 4.60 -14.56 -14.68
CA PHE A 571 3.29 -14.98 -14.19
C PHE A 571 3.42 -15.79 -12.90
N ARG A 572 2.41 -15.77 -12.04
CA ARG A 572 2.45 -16.63 -10.84
C ARG A 572 2.35 -18.13 -11.22
N TYR A 573 1.46 -18.49 -12.10
CA TYR A 573 1.29 -19.80 -12.73
C TYR A 573 0.53 -19.64 -14.07
N ASP A 574 0.34 -20.71 -14.81
CA ASP A 574 -0.48 -20.72 -16.03
C ASP A 574 -1.95 -20.96 -15.63
N VAL A 575 -2.79 -19.92 -15.71
CA VAL A 575 -4.21 -19.95 -15.32
C VAL A 575 -5.05 -20.94 -16.14
N HIS A 576 -4.56 -21.34 -17.33
CA HIS A 576 -5.24 -22.34 -18.17
C HIS A 576 -4.94 -23.79 -17.73
N LYS A 577 -3.91 -23.99 -16.89
CA LYS A 577 -3.49 -25.29 -16.36
C LYS A 577 -3.78 -25.45 -14.87
N ALA A 578 -3.62 -24.38 -14.10
CA ALA A 578 -3.87 -24.36 -12.68
C ALA A 578 -5.31 -23.94 -12.40
N ASP A 579 -6.12 -24.86 -11.89
CA ASP A 579 -7.47 -24.55 -11.40
C ASP A 579 -7.42 -23.98 -10.00
N ASP A 580 -7.70 -22.68 -9.84
CA ASP A 580 -7.72 -21.97 -8.55
C ASP A 580 -9.13 -21.68 -8.04
N GLY A 581 -10.17 -22.07 -8.78
CA GLY A 581 -11.58 -21.88 -8.42
C GLY A 581 -12.10 -20.45 -8.61
N VAL A 582 -11.31 -19.56 -9.21
CA VAL A 582 -11.74 -18.19 -9.57
C VAL A 582 -11.97 -18.09 -11.07
N GLY A 583 -11.05 -18.67 -11.86
CA GLY A 583 -11.05 -18.59 -13.32
C GLY A 583 -10.72 -17.18 -13.83
N GLY A 584 -10.74 -17.03 -15.17
CA GLY A 584 -10.41 -15.78 -15.86
C GLY A 584 -8.92 -15.59 -16.08
N GLU A 585 -8.57 -14.52 -16.77
CA GLU A 585 -7.20 -14.13 -17.09
C GLU A 585 -6.60 -13.27 -15.99
N GLU A 586 -5.27 -13.20 -15.95
CA GLU A 586 -4.48 -12.32 -15.08
C GLU A 586 -3.26 -11.77 -15.81
N GLY A 587 -2.63 -10.74 -15.27
CA GLY A 587 -1.36 -10.21 -15.75
C GLY A 587 -0.15 -10.93 -15.17
N THR A 588 1.05 -10.46 -15.53
CA THR A 588 2.28 -10.87 -14.86
C THR A 588 2.40 -10.20 -13.49
N PHE A 589 2.78 -10.97 -12.48
CA PHE A 589 2.90 -10.46 -11.12
C PHE A 589 4.22 -9.72 -10.89
N GLY A 590 4.14 -8.49 -10.40
CA GLY A 590 5.31 -7.71 -9.99
C GLY A 590 6.14 -8.43 -8.93
N LEU A 591 5.47 -8.99 -7.92
CA LEU A 591 6.07 -9.80 -6.87
C LEU A 591 6.87 -10.99 -7.42
N CYS A 592 6.27 -11.80 -8.30
CA CYS A 592 6.90 -12.99 -8.88
C CYS A 592 8.11 -12.63 -9.74
N THR A 593 8.02 -11.55 -10.50
CA THR A 593 9.14 -11.01 -11.28
C THR A 593 10.31 -10.64 -10.38
N LEU A 594 10.07 -9.97 -9.27
CA LEU A 594 11.11 -9.56 -8.33
C LEU A 594 11.68 -10.74 -7.52
N TRP A 595 10.90 -11.77 -7.20
CA TRP A 595 11.41 -13.03 -6.66
C TRP A 595 12.32 -13.73 -7.68
N CYS A 596 11.97 -13.68 -8.97
CA CYS A 596 12.84 -14.21 -10.04
C CYS A 596 14.16 -13.45 -10.10
N VAL A 597 14.16 -12.12 -9.99
CA VAL A 597 15.38 -11.30 -9.90
C VAL A 597 16.24 -11.72 -8.70
N GLU A 598 15.64 -11.94 -7.54
CA GLU A 598 16.38 -12.40 -6.35
C GLU A 598 16.95 -13.81 -6.52
N ALA A 599 16.17 -14.74 -7.08
CA ALA A 599 16.61 -16.10 -7.38
C ALA A 599 17.80 -16.10 -8.36
N LEU A 600 17.69 -15.32 -9.44
CA LEU A 600 18.77 -15.10 -10.41
C LEU A 600 20.01 -14.45 -9.78
N THR A 601 19.83 -13.48 -8.87
CA THR A 601 20.92 -12.83 -8.14
C THR A 601 21.70 -13.83 -7.28
N ARG A 602 21.00 -14.75 -6.64
CA ARG A 602 21.64 -15.81 -5.82
C ARG A 602 22.32 -16.87 -6.67
N ALA A 603 21.70 -17.32 -7.76
CA ALA A 603 22.30 -18.22 -8.74
C ALA A 603 23.50 -17.55 -9.44
N GLY A 604 23.44 -16.25 -9.64
CA GLY A 604 24.48 -15.43 -10.25
C GLY A 604 25.84 -15.40 -9.51
N LYS A 605 25.86 -15.84 -8.25
CA LYS A 605 27.12 -16.05 -7.51
C LYS A 605 27.95 -17.21 -8.09
N TYR A 606 27.31 -18.13 -8.78
CA TYR A 606 27.90 -19.32 -9.38
C TYR A 606 27.93 -19.25 -10.92
N ASP A 607 27.00 -18.50 -11.52
CA ASP A 607 26.86 -18.31 -12.97
C ASP A 607 26.64 -16.83 -13.31
N ARG A 608 27.66 -16.19 -13.91
CA ARG A 608 27.60 -14.77 -14.28
C ARG A 608 26.47 -14.43 -15.25
N GLY A 609 26.07 -15.38 -16.12
CA GLY A 609 24.97 -15.20 -17.05
C GLY A 609 23.64 -14.98 -16.31
N MET A 610 23.43 -15.69 -15.20
CA MET A 610 22.28 -15.48 -14.33
C MET A 610 22.29 -14.10 -13.66
N LEU A 611 23.47 -13.59 -13.26
CA LEU A 611 23.58 -12.25 -12.67
C LEU A 611 23.27 -11.16 -13.70
N HIS A 612 23.75 -11.28 -14.92
CA HIS A 612 23.43 -10.34 -15.99
C HIS A 612 21.92 -10.36 -16.30
N LYS A 613 21.31 -11.56 -16.31
CA LYS A 613 19.87 -11.69 -16.50
C LYS A 613 19.08 -11.05 -15.35
N ALA A 614 19.57 -11.16 -14.09
CA ALA A 614 18.96 -10.50 -12.94
C ALA A 614 18.96 -8.98 -13.09
N VAL A 615 20.09 -8.39 -13.49
CA VAL A 615 20.20 -6.94 -13.75
C VAL A 615 19.23 -6.52 -14.85
N SER A 616 19.25 -7.19 -16.00
CA SER A 616 18.37 -6.87 -17.13
C SER A 616 16.89 -6.95 -16.72
N MET A 617 16.48 -8.04 -16.05
CA MET A 617 15.08 -8.21 -15.62
C MET A 617 14.67 -7.14 -14.60
N PHE A 618 15.55 -6.77 -13.68
CA PHE A 618 15.27 -5.71 -12.71
C PHE A 618 15.13 -4.33 -13.36
N GLU A 619 16.03 -3.99 -14.29
CA GLU A 619 15.98 -2.72 -15.01
C GLU A 619 14.77 -2.64 -15.94
N ASP A 620 14.43 -3.73 -16.62
CA ASP A 620 13.20 -3.83 -17.42
C ASP A 620 11.95 -3.66 -16.54
N PHE A 621 11.91 -4.28 -15.34
CA PHE A 621 10.80 -4.10 -14.40
C PHE A 621 10.61 -2.62 -14.01
N LEU A 622 11.70 -1.86 -13.82
CA LEU A 622 11.61 -0.44 -13.48
C LEU A 622 10.92 0.40 -14.58
N LEU A 623 10.92 -0.06 -15.84
CA LEU A 623 10.23 0.63 -16.95
C LEU A 623 8.70 0.51 -16.87
N TYR A 624 8.20 -0.49 -16.14
CA TYR A 624 6.76 -0.69 -15.92
C TYR A 624 6.21 0.06 -14.70
N LEU A 625 7.06 0.73 -13.93
CA LEU A 625 6.59 1.65 -12.90
C LEU A 625 5.83 2.80 -13.57
N ASN A 626 4.84 3.34 -12.87
CA ASN A 626 4.17 4.51 -13.38
C ASN A 626 5.13 5.73 -13.42
N HIS A 627 4.70 6.84 -14.04
CA HIS A 627 5.52 8.05 -14.26
C HIS A 627 6.06 8.72 -12.97
N VAL A 628 5.66 8.27 -11.79
CA VAL A 628 6.19 8.73 -10.49
C VAL A 628 6.84 7.61 -9.67
N GLY A 629 7.08 6.44 -10.28
CA GLY A 629 7.81 5.33 -9.67
C GLY A 629 7.00 4.47 -8.71
N LEU A 630 5.68 4.31 -8.93
CA LEU A 630 4.81 3.45 -8.13
C LEU A 630 4.49 2.14 -8.86
N CYS A 631 4.42 1.04 -8.10
CA CYS A 631 4.07 -0.29 -8.58
C CYS A 631 2.58 -0.56 -8.42
N THR A 632 1.99 -1.24 -9.40
CA THR A 632 0.75 -1.99 -9.27
C THR A 632 1.04 -3.43 -8.86
N GLU A 633 0.02 -4.22 -8.63
CA GLU A 633 0.13 -5.64 -8.32
C GLU A 633 0.65 -6.43 -9.53
N GLU A 634 0.03 -6.19 -10.67
CA GLU A 634 0.27 -6.90 -11.92
C GLU A 634 0.50 -5.94 -13.08
N ILE A 635 0.96 -6.50 -14.18
CA ILE A 635 1.26 -5.81 -15.43
C ILE A 635 0.68 -6.64 -16.57
N SER A 636 -0.12 -6.01 -17.43
CA SER A 636 -0.68 -6.64 -18.63
C SER A 636 0.40 -6.91 -19.67
N GLU A 637 0.08 -7.73 -20.67
CA GLU A 637 0.96 -7.94 -21.84
C GLU A 637 1.26 -6.65 -22.61
N ALA A 638 0.33 -5.69 -22.57
CA ALA A 638 0.52 -4.36 -23.16
C ALA A 638 1.36 -3.39 -22.28
N GLY A 639 1.79 -3.82 -21.10
CA GLY A 639 2.56 -3.01 -20.16
C GLY A 639 1.72 -2.08 -19.28
N GLU A 640 0.39 -2.24 -19.26
CA GLU A 640 -0.49 -1.46 -18.37
C GLU A 640 -0.50 -2.07 -16.97
N GLY A 641 -0.49 -1.23 -15.94
CA GLY A 641 -0.64 -1.68 -14.55
C GLY A 641 -2.04 -2.21 -14.27
N LEU A 642 -2.12 -3.36 -13.63
CA LEU A 642 -3.33 -4.08 -13.24
C LEU A 642 -3.35 -4.36 -11.73
N GLY A 643 -4.50 -4.78 -11.21
CA GLY A 643 -4.70 -5.09 -9.81
C GLY A 643 -4.70 -3.85 -8.92
N ASN A 644 -4.69 -4.06 -7.60
CA ASN A 644 -4.75 -2.98 -6.66
C ASN A 644 -3.48 -2.12 -6.66
N ALA A 645 -3.66 -0.81 -6.64
CA ALA A 645 -2.59 0.19 -6.69
C ALA A 645 -2.64 1.11 -5.44
N VAL A 646 -1.57 1.23 -4.75
CA VAL A 646 -0.19 0.76 -4.85
C VAL A 646 -0.06 -0.51 -4.01
N GLN A 647 0.45 -1.61 -4.56
CA GLN A 647 0.59 -2.84 -3.79
C GLN A 647 1.85 -2.80 -2.93
N GLY A 648 1.65 -3.03 -1.62
CA GLY A 648 2.73 -3.00 -0.63
C GLY A 648 3.77 -4.08 -0.87
N PHE A 649 3.33 -5.31 -1.13
CA PHE A 649 4.23 -6.46 -1.29
C PHE A 649 5.18 -6.29 -2.50
N THR A 650 4.70 -5.76 -3.63
CA THR A 650 5.56 -5.44 -4.78
C THR A 650 6.64 -4.42 -4.43
N HIS A 651 6.29 -3.34 -3.70
CA HIS A 651 7.28 -2.34 -3.26
C HIS A 651 8.29 -2.90 -2.26
N VAL A 652 7.84 -3.75 -1.33
CA VAL A 652 8.72 -4.44 -0.37
C VAL A 652 9.73 -5.32 -1.11
N THR A 653 9.27 -6.09 -2.08
CA THR A 653 10.12 -7.00 -2.85
C THR A 653 11.07 -6.24 -3.77
N LEU A 654 10.64 -5.09 -4.33
CA LEU A 654 11.54 -4.19 -5.09
C LEU A 654 12.70 -3.71 -4.21
N ILE A 655 12.43 -3.28 -2.97
CA ILE A 655 13.46 -2.86 -2.02
C ILE A 655 14.44 -4.01 -1.74
N SER A 656 13.91 -5.22 -1.50
CA SER A 656 14.71 -6.42 -1.24
C SER A 656 15.58 -6.80 -2.44
N ALA A 657 14.99 -6.86 -3.63
CA ALA A 657 15.70 -7.19 -4.87
C ALA A 657 16.82 -6.17 -5.18
N ALA A 658 16.52 -4.88 -5.11
CA ALA A 658 17.51 -3.81 -5.31
C ALA A 658 18.68 -3.92 -4.30
N TYR A 659 18.37 -4.17 -3.02
CA TYR A 659 19.38 -4.31 -1.96
C TYR A 659 20.28 -5.51 -2.21
N ASN A 660 19.71 -6.69 -2.47
CA ASN A 660 20.47 -7.92 -2.64
C ASN A 660 21.28 -7.91 -3.95
N LEU A 661 20.72 -7.36 -5.03
CA LEU A 661 21.39 -7.22 -6.31
C LEU A 661 22.57 -6.23 -6.20
N SER A 662 22.36 -5.03 -5.62
CA SER A 662 23.44 -4.04 -5.37
C SER A 662 24.58 -4.65 -4.56
N ARG A 663 24.26 -5.38 -3.49
CA ARG A 663 25.28 -6.04 -2.66
C ARG A 663 26.06 -7.11 -3.43
N THR A 664 25.41 -7.87 -4.30
CA THR A 664 26.06 -8.92 -5.09
C THR A 664 26.94 -8.33 -6.16
N LEU A 665 26.58 -7.15 -6.69
CA LEU A 665 27.40 -6.40 -7.64
C LEU A 665 28.56 -5.61 -6.98
N GLY A 666 28.60 -5.54 -5.65
CA GLY A 666 29.64 -4.82 -4.90
C GLY A 666 29.39 -3.32 -4.73
N TYR A 667 28.14 -2.85 -4.88
CA TYR A 667 27.74 -1.44 -4.76
C TYR A 667 27.04 -1.10 -3.43
N ALA A 668 26.97 -2.03 -2.47
CA ALA A 668 26.27 -1.83 -1.19
C ALA A 668 27.22 -2.03 0.01
#